data_f23f32c7be768c2257e2e78f44f18397
#
_entry.id   f23f32c7be768c2257e2e78f44f18397
#
_cell.length_a   1.000
_cell.length_b   1.000
_cell.length_c   1.000
_cell.angle_alpha   90.00
_cell.angle_beta   90.00
_cell.angle_gamma   90.00
#
_symmetry.space_group_name_H-M   'P 1'
#
loop_
_entity.id
_entity.type
_entity.pdbx_description
1 polymer ?
#
loop_
_entity_poly.entity_id
_entity_poly.type
_entity_poly.pdbx_seq_one_letter_code
_entity_poly.pdbx_strand_id
1 'polypeptide(L)'
;MMRLLRNRSTFVVGATLLAFTGMAALAQTVQEDPRGGSGSLPAPPLAEGVQRAIDAPYFDADEKQERRVFHGVWAPRDLSSPALRAKAALDAGVWDDRAFAHDEVPVEDRADAMLQRGELEEAIELLAGASSIRAQRIRAAALEQLGRFEEADAAIDPIANALLRNQTTEAEDLVEGVRAFMIRARLRGEPASNYQEMMSLLARARDELDRLYWPAYLVEAELLYDKDNSREARAAVMQALSMNPRSAAAWELLGQIAVDGFNMDGASQIAAKLDELASDFPNAPELGSPLGAIVTARARLRQNDPDGAAEALDDTLGRFPTYRAGLAMRAAAQAVRYDFAGADERLAQFAALSPGSPLALYEVGRALSEARQYEQSARYLEEAAALQPNWPPPLVERGLLELQAGRDQEALEALTRVAELDPFQVRARNSLALIQELLTYETVESDHFIVRFRPGVDRVMAEEMLAPLEEIHSIVAGALDHEPSRKTTIELMPDHRWFGVRITGMPAIHTIAAATGPVIAMEAPKIGPNHTGEYDWVRVIRHEYVHTVTLSRTKNRIPHWFTEAAAVYLEGAPRDYSTCQLLVSALTTDQLFDMDEINIAFVRPKKPTDRAQAYAQGHWMYEYIVERFGEEAPLKLMDLYADGVREREAMPSVLGIERDEFIRDFTAWAWEDAATWGMATRPSLDALLLEETLRDDAMRMALRESLEAFAVEASMLAGGAGLERRTYSPPLIAPTEPLVDEWLMRHGEHPDLLELSVGFALRETDGEPTLAMTDLLERYANARPVDPAPHRLLAKVYLGAEDPDLRDRAAPHLEYLDVREQTSPTFASALARLYLEERAIELASTKAERATQIAPFDASLRELAARAALLDRDLLRAQRHLAALVELEPDRSIHADRLERVNAMIQEQGG
;
A
#
# COMPACT_ATOMS: atom_id res chain seq x y z
N MET A 1 -16.24 35.42 16.14
CA MET A 1 -16.39 34.85 14.84
C MET A 1 -15.41 35.40 13.80
N MET A 2 -15.25 36.69 13.57
CA MET A 2 -14.29 37.24 12.58
C MET A 2 -12.79 36.98 12.84
N ARG A 3 -12.35 36.70 14.07
CA ARG A 3 -10.92 36.36 14.35
C ARG A 3 -10.55 34.89 14.12
N LEU A 4 -11.52 34.00 14.01
CA LEU A 4 -11.27 32.54 13.79
C LEU A 4 -11.07 32.18 12.31
N LEU A 5 -11.60 32.96 11.38
CA LEU A 5 -11.45 32.71 9.94
C LEU A 5 -10.07 33.12 9.37
N ARG A 6 -9.30 33.93 10.12
CA ARG A 6 -8.03 34.45 9.63
C ARG A 6 -6.81 33.54 9.80
N ASN A 7 -6.87 32.47 10.62
CA ASN A 7 -5.68 31.71 11.01
C ASN A 7 -5.71 30.21 10.67
N ARG A 8 -6.74 29.66 10.02
CA ARG A 8 -6.80 28.22 9.72
C ARG A 8 -6.78 27.84 8.24
N SER A 9 -7.06 28.76 7.32
CA SER A 9 -7.10 28.45 5.89
C SER A 9 -5.74 28.30 5.21
N THR A 10 -4.65 28.73 5.84
CA THR A 10 -3.28 28.52 5.34
C THR A 10 -2.65 27.24 5.91
N PHE A 11 -3.23 26.64 6.95
CA PHE A 11 -2.67 25.45 7.60
C PHE A 11 -3.27 24.12 7.11
N VAL A 12 -4.47 24.11 6.54
CA VAL A 12 -5.17 22.87 6.16
C VAL A 12 -4.71 22.37 4.79
N VAL A 13 -4.45 23.24 3.83
CA VAL A 13 -3.78 22.84 2.56
C VAL A 13 -2.33 22.45 2.81
N GLY A 14 -1.69 23.07 3.81
CA GLY A 14 -0.35 22.69 4.27
C GLY A 14 -0.33 21.41 5.12
N ALA A 15 -1.40 21.06 5.86
CA ALA A 15 -1.40 19.89 6.75
C ALA A 15 -1.67 18.59 6.00
N THR A 16 -2.48 18.58 4.96
CA THR A 16 -2.63 17.42 4.08
C THR A 16 -1.36 17.21 3.23
N LEU A 17 -0.70 18.28 2.79
CA LEU A 17 0.62 18.20 2.14
C LEU A 17 1.78 18.00 3.13
N LEU A 18 1.73 18.51 4.38
CA LEU A 18 2.80 18.36 5.37
C LEU A 18 2.75 17.03 6.14
N ALA A 19 1.61 16.37 6.26
CA ALA A 19 1.54 14.98 6.68
C ALA A 19 2.20 14.04 5.64
N PHE A 20 2.18 14.40 4.36
CA PHE A 20 2.88 13.69 3.29
C PHE A 20 4.39 13.95 3.26
N THR A 21 4.89 15.11 3.72
CA THR A 21 6.32 15.43 3.65
C THR A 21 7.13 15.03 4.88
N GLY A 22 6.50 14.83 6.03
CA GLY A 22 7.20 14.52 7.28
C GLY A 22 7.65 13.06 7.43
N MET A 23 7.01 12.10 6.74
CA MET A 23 7.39 10.68 6.79
C MET A 23 8.15 10.20 5.54
N ALA A 24 8.15 10.96 4.46
CA ALA A 24 9.04 10.71 3.31
C ALA A 24 10.53 10.89 3.67
N ALA A 25 10.85 11.66 4.69
CA ALA A 25 12.23 11.92 5.11
C ALA A 25 12.90 10.76 5.89
N LEU A 26 12.13 9.78 6.38
CA LEU A 26 12.68 8.59 7.07
C LEU A 26 12.74 7.33 6.19
N ALA A 27 12.14 7.36 5.01
CA ALA A 27 12.25 6.31 4.00
C ALA A 27 13.29 6.64 2.90
N GLN A 28 13.86 7.83 2.91
CA GLN A 28 14.81 8.29 1.90
C GLN A 28 16.25 8.21 2.40
N THR A 29 16.89 7.07 2.19
CA THR A 29 18.32 6.98 1.93
C THR A 29 18.67 5.82 1.01
N VAL A 30 17.92 5.65 -0.06
CA VAL A 30 18.43 5.17 -1.34
C VAL A 30 17.90 6.17 -2.36
N GLN A 31 18.79 6.95 -2.96
CA GLN A 31 18.46 7.72 -4.15
C GLN A 31 17.87 6.73 -5.17
N GLU A 32 16.56 6.71 -5.31
CA GLU A 32 15.92 6.05 -6.43
C GLU A 32 16.39 6.82 -7.66
N ASP A 33 17.06 6.13 -8.56
CA ASP A 33 17.35 6.65 -9.89
C ASP A 33 16.01 6.93 -10.57
N PRO A 34 15.66 8.18 -10.92
CA PRO A 34 14.37 8.50 -11.52
C PRO A 34 14.22 7.99 -12.95
N ARG A 35 15.17 7.16 -13.40
CA ARG A 35 15.12 6.50 -14.67
C ARG A 35 14.31 5.19 -14.53
N GLY A 36 13.07 5.20 -14.94
CA GLY A 36 12.31 4.01 -15.31
C GLY A 36 13.01 3.34 -16.52
N GLY A 37 14.18 2.74 -16.27
CA GLY A 37 14.97 2.02 -17.23
C GLY A 37 14.84 0.52 -16.95
N SER A 38 14.63 -0.28 -17.98
CA SER A 38 14.69 -1.73 -18.03
C SER A 38 16.12 -2.27 -17.74
N GLY A 39 16.90 -1.63 -16.87
CA GLY A 39 18.26 -2.00 -16.50
C GLY A 39 18.34 -2.68 -15.15
N SER A 40 19.38 -3.50 -14.96
CA SER A 40 19.70 -4.14 -13.68
C SER A 40 20.10 -3.10 -12.63
N LEU A 41 19.77 -3.38 -11.36
CA LEU A 41 20.17 -2.54 -10.24
C LEU A 41 21.70 -2.53 -10.08
N PRO A 42 22.39 -1.38 -9.97
CA PRO A 42 23.82 -1.35 -9.74
C PRO A 42 24.18 -1.95 -8.37
N ALA A 43 25.26 -2.74 -8.34
CA ALA A 43 25.77 -3.25 -7.08
C ALA A 43 26.26 -2.09 -6.19
N PRO A 44 26.14 -2.21 -4.85
CA PRO A 44 26.72 -1.24 -3.94
C PRO A 44 28.25 -1.14 -4.14
N PRO A 45 28.86 0.00 -3.85
CA PRO A 45 30.31 0.13 -3.94
C PRO A 45 30.99 -0.89 -3.01
N LEU A 46 32.08 -1.49 -3.50
CA LEU A 46 32.84 -2.46 -2.74
C LEU A 46 33.40 -1.82 -1.46
N ALA A 47 33.26 -2.52 -0.35
CA ALA A 47 33.76 -2.05 0.94
C ALA A 47 35.28 -1.87 0.89
N GLU A 48 35.78 -0.74 1.36
CA GLU A 48 37.20 -0.39 1.32
C GLU A 48 38.10 -1.44 2.00
N GLY A 49 37.58 -2.10 3.06
CA GLY A 49 38.26 -3.18 3.73
C GLY A 49 38.54 -4.39 2.83
N VAL A 50 37.58 -4.74 1.94
CA VAL A 50 37.73 -5.84 0.99
C VAL A 50 38.83 -5.54 -0.02
N GLN A 51 38.81 -4.33 -0.64
CA GLN A 51 39.85 -3.96 -1.59
C GLN A 51 41.24 -3.99 -0.95
N ARG A 52 41.36 -3.43 0.26
CA ARG A 52 42.65 -3.47 1.01
C ARG A 52 43.11 -4.88 1.34
N ALA A 53 42.19 -5.80 1.68
CA ALA A 53 42.51 -7.19 1.96
C ALA A 53 42.99 -7.92 0.71
N ILE A 54 42.39 -7.70 -0.47
CA ILE A 54 42.79 -8.31 -1.74
C ILE A 54 44.17 -7.80 -2.17
N ASP A 55 44.45 -6.51 -2.02
CA ASP A 55 45.70 -5.87 -2.47
C ASP A 55 46.84 -6.02 -1.46
N ALA A 56 46.58 -6.63 -0.29
CA ALA A 56 47.58 -6.77 0.74
C ALA A 56 48.87 -7.47 0.25
N PRO A 57 50.07 -6.86 0.48
CA PRO A 57 51.30 -7.30 -0.12
C PRO A 57 51.84 -8.61 0.48
N TYR A 58 51.36 -9.05 1.60
CA TYR A 58 51.79 -10.24 2.31
C TYR A 58 51.09 -11.52 1.83
N PHE A 59 50.03 -11.42 1.02
CA PHE A 59 49.39 -12.57 0.39
C PHE A 59 50.10 -12.92 -0.93
N ASP A 60 50.25 -14.20 -1.19
CA ASP A 60 50.75 -14.70 -2.47
C ASP A 60 49.66 -14.58 -3.58
N ALA A 61 49.97 -15.09 -4.78
CA ALA A 61 49.08 -14.97 -5.93
C ALA A 61 47.84 -15.84 -5.80
N ASP A 62 48.00 -17.03 -5.22
CA ASP A 62 46.90 -18.01 -5.08
C ASP A 62 45.94 -17.53 -3.95
N GLU A 63 46.48 -17.08 -2.82
CA GLU A 63 45.67 -16.48 -1.74
C GLU A 63 44.86 -15.23 -2.21
N LYS A 64 45.50 -14.39 -3.04
CA LYS A 64 44.76 -13.25 -3.63
C LYS A 64 43.68 -13.68 -4.61
N GLN A 65 43.90 -14.73 -5.35
CA GLN A 65 42.91 -15.31 -6.25
C GLN A 65 41.71 -15.87 -5.46
N GLU A 66 41.95 -16.65 -4.42
CA GLU A 66 40.89 -17.18 -3.54
C GLU A 66 40.07 -16.05 -2.92
N ARG A 67 40.73 -14.98 -2.43
CA ARG A 67 40.06 -13.82 -1.87
C ARG A 67 39.21 -13.09 -2.91
N ARG A 68 39.66 -12.91 -4.14
CA ARG A 68 38.88 -12.33 -5.23
C ARG A 68 37.65 -13.17 -5.53
N VAL A 69 37.79 -14.50 -5.53
CA VAL A 69 36.63 -15.39 -5.72
C VAL A 69 35.68 -15.28 -4.56
N PHE A 70 36.15 -15.36 -3.32
CA PHE A 70 35.32 -15.25 -2.12
C PHE A 70 34.50 -13.94 -2.06
N HIS A 71 35.12 -12.83 -2.48
CA HIS A 71 34.45 -11.50 -2.48
C HIS A 71 33.75 -11.16 -3.81
N GLY A 72 33.62 -12.11 -4.74
CA GLY A 72 32.90 -11.89 -6.01
C GLY A 72 33.51 -10.84 -6.94
N VAL A 73 34.78 -10.50 -6.78
CA VAL A 73 35.52 -9.53 -7.63
C VAL A 73 36.50 -10.19 -8.60
N TRP A 74 36.26 -11.45 -8.90
CA TRP A 74 37.07 -12.25 -9.78
C TRP A 74 36.93 -11.86 -11.27
N ALA A 75 37.97 -12.10 -12.03
CA ALA A 75 37.97 -12.14 -13.50
C ALA A 75 38.01 -13.59 -13.98
N PRO A 76 37.71 -13.92 -15.27
CA PRO A 76 37.73 -15.30 -15.78
C PRO A 76 39.03 -16.07 -15.53
N ARG A 77 40.16 -15.38 -15.51
CA ARG A 77 41.47 -15.94 -15.19
C ARG A 77 41.61 -16.43 -13.75
N ASP A 78 40.83 -15.88 -12.85
CA ASP A 78 40.81 -16.22 -11.42
C ASP A 78 40.05 -17.53 -11.15
N LEU A 79 39.30 -18.03 -12.16
CA LEU A 79 38.54 -19.28 -12.12
C LEU A 79 39.31 -20.44 -12.75
N SER A 80 40.61 -20.52 -12.47
CA SER A 80 41.54 -21.45 -13.13
C SER A 80 41.41 -22.88 -12.64
N SER A 81 41.03 -23.11 -11.38
CA SER A 81 40.75 -24.44 -10.83
C SER A 81 39.27 -24.78 -10.80
N PRO A 82 38.89 -26.06 -10.90
CA PRO A 82 37.50 -26.50 -10.76
C PRO A 82 36.88 -26.07 -9.42
N ALA A 83 37.62 -26.09 -8.32
CA ALA A 83 37.17 -25.71 -7.00
C ALA A 83 36.83 -24.22 -6.92
N LEU A 84 37.69 -23.33 -7.37
CA LEU A 84 37.43 -21.88 -7.39
C LEU A 84 36.24 -21.53 -8.33
N ARG A 85 36.17 -22.23 -9.47
CA ARG A 85 35.06 -22.06 -10.40
C ARG A 85 33.72 -22.49 -9.78
N ALA A 86 33.70 -23.65 -9.11
CA ALA A 86 32.49 -24.15 -8.43
C ALA A 86 32.00 -23.19 -7.34
N LYS A 87 32.94 -22.66 -6.54
CA LYS A 87 32.62 -21.66 -5.50
C LYS A 87 32.03 -20.39 -6.10
N ALA A 88 32.62 -19.83 -7.15
CA ALA A 88 32.11 -18.67 -7.85
C ALA A 88 30.76 -18.93 -8.52
N ALA A 89 30.53 -20.16 -9.03
CA ALA A 89 29.24 -20.55 -9.62
C ALA A 89 28.13 -20.64 -8.58
N LEU A 90 28.40 -21.20 -7.38
CA LEU A 90 27.46 -21.20 -6.26
C LEU A 90 27.05 -19.78 -5.87
N ASP A 91 28.03 -18.89 -5.66
CA ASP A 91 27.78 -17.50 -5.26
C ASP A 91 26.98 -16.74 -6.33
N ALA A 92 27.22 -17.03 -7.62
CA ALA A 92 26.50 -16.40 -8.73
C ALA A 92 25.14 -17.06 -9.08
N GLY A 93 24.72 -18.12 -8.38
CA GLY A 93 23.49 -18.84 -8.65
C GLY A 93 23.50 -19.69 -9.92
N VAL A 94 24.70 -20.11 -10.39
CA VAL A 94 24.91 -20.97 -11.58
C VAL A 94 25.17 -22.40 -11.11
N TRP A 95 24.10 -23.13 -10.81
CA TRP A 95 24.19 -24.42 -10.13
C TRP A 95 24.50 -25.63 -11.06
N ASP A 96 24.37 -25.45 -12.37
CA ASP A 96 24.59 -26.46 -13.41
C ASP A 96 25.94 -26.30 -14.11
N ASP A 97 26.88 -25.53 -13.51
CA ASP A 97 28.23 -25.40 -14.09
C ASP A 97 28.97 -26.73 -14.12
N ARG A 98 29.70 -26.95 -15.22
CA ARG A 98 30.47 -28.14 -15.44
C ARG A 98 31.55 -28.45 -14.38
N ALA A 99 31.96 -27.42 -13.61
CA ALA A 99 32.95 -27.62 -12.56
C ALA A 99 32.46 -28.58 -11.48
N PHE A 100 31.17 -28.64 -11.19
CA PHE A 100 30.62 -29.57 -10.20
C PHE A 100 30.76 -31.04 -10.55
N ALA A 101 31.12 -31.37 -11.79
CA ALA A 101 31.41 -32.75 -12.20
C ALA A 101 32.87 -33.21 -11.91
N HIS A 102 33.74 -32.29 -11.45
CA HIS A 102 35.14 -32.61 -11.18
C HIS A 102 35.35 -33.08 -9.74
N ASP A 103 36.20 -34.12 -9.57
CA ASP A 103 36.53 -34.65 -8.24
C ASP A 103 37.37 -33.69 -7.38
N GLU A 104 38.03 -32.70 -8.02
CA GLU A 104 38.77 -31.63 -7.33
C GLU A 104 37.91 -30.62 -6.61
N VAL A 105 36.60 -30.60 -6.91
CA VAL A 105 35.64 -29.72 -6.23
C VAL A 105 35.30 -30.32 -4.86
N PRO A 106 35.34 -29.52 -3.77
CA PRO A 106 34.92 -29.97 -2.46
C PRO A 106 33.54 -30.65 -2.49
N VAL A 107 33.42 -31.74 -1.76
CA VAL A 107 32.18 -32.54 -1.73
C VAL A 107 30.99 -31.71 -1.25
N GLU A 108 31.23 -30.76 -0.36
CA GLU A 108 30.23 -29.81 0.16
C GLU A 108 29.73 -28.87 -0.94
N ASP A 109 30.61 -28.34 -1.81
CA ASP A 109 30.19 -27.45 -2.91
C ASP A 109 29.34 -28.20 -3.95
N ARG A 110 29.71 -29.47 -4.25
CA ARG A 110 28.90 -30.32 -5.14
C ARG A 110 27.53 -30.62 -4.55
N ALA A 111 27.51 -30.99 -3.27
CA ALA A 111 26.25 -31.26 -2.55
C ALA A 111 25.37 -30.03 -2.38
N ASP A 112 25.96 -28.83 -2.18
CA ASP A 112 25.23 -27.59 -2.11
C ASP A 112 24.56 -27.26 -3.46
N ALA A 113 25.28 -27.43 -4.58
CA ALA A 113 24.69 -27.30 -5.90
C ALA A 113 23.53 -28.30 -6.15
N MET A 114 23.66 -29.56 -5.68
CA MET A 114 22.59 -30.55 -5.75
C MET A 114 21.39 -30.14 -4.90
N LEU A 115 21.61 -29.65 -3.67
CA LEU A 115 20.57 -29.11 -2.78
C LEU A 115 19.77 -28.00 -3.48
N GLN A 116 20.46 -27.04 -4.10
CA GLN A 116 19.83 -25.92 -4.81
C GLN A 116 19.00 -26.39 -6.01
N ARG A 117 19.48 -27.40 -6.76
CA ARG A 117 18.72 -27.98 -7.88
C ARG A 117 17.55 -28.86 -7.45
N GLY A 118 17.51 -29.26 -6.16
CA GLY A 118 16.49 -30.16 -5.61
C GLY A 118 16.83 -31.64 -5.80
N GLU A 119 18.10 -32.01 -6.10
CA GLU A 119 18.65 -33.36 -6.15
C GLU A 119 19.01 -33.82 -4.72
N LEU A 120 17.98 -33.98 -3.89
CA LEU A 120 18.14 -34.02 -2.42
C LEU A 120 18.70 -35.34 -1.93
N GLU A 121 18.25 -36.48 -2.49
CA GLU A 121 18.75 -37.79 -2.10
C GLU A 121 20.20 -37.95 -2.55
N GLU A 122 20.56 -37.49 -3.75
CA GLU A 122 21.92 -37.52 -4.27
C GLU A 122 22.88 -36.69 -3.41
N ALA A 123 22.40 -35.50 -2.93
CA ALA A 123 23.17 -34.67 -2.00
C ALA A 123 23.42 -35.38 -0.66
N ILE A 124 22.42 -36.08 -0.10
CA ILE A 124 22.54 -36.86 1.12
C ILE A 124 23.52 -38.02 0.95
N GLU A 125 23.42 -38.78 -0.16
CA GLU A 125 24.29 -39.90 -0.47
C GLU A 125 25.75 -39.44 -0.64
N LEU A 126 25.97 -38.35 -1.36
CA LEU A 126 27.29 -37.76 -1.58
C LEU A 126 27.98 -37.36 -0.28
N LEU A 127 27.20 -36.91 0.71
CA LEU A 127 27.70 -36.48 2.02
C LEU A 127 27.77 -37.60 3.07
N ALA A 128 27.48 -38.85 2.75
CA ALA A 128 27.37 -39.94 3.72
C ALA A 128 28.65 -40.15 4.58
N GLY A 129 29.83 -39.80 4.06
CA GLY A 129 31.10 -39.89 4.77
C GLY A 129 31.68 -38.57 5.30
N ALA A 130 31.01 -37.43 5.03
CA ALA A 130 31.50 -36.11 5.40
C ALA A 130 31.02 -35.73 6.82
N SER A 131 31.95 -35.15 7.62
CA SER A 131 31.69 -34.79 9.02
C SER A 131 31.87 -33.30 9.35
N SER A 132 32.18 -32.47 8.33
CA SER A 132 32.24 -31.01 8.51
C SER A 132 30.89 -30.41 8.94
N ILE A 133 30.91 -29.30 9.62
CA ILE A 133 29.68 -28.57 10.03
C ILE A 133 28.85 -28.24 8.78
N ARG A 134 29.48 -27.77 7.70
CA ARG A 134 28.82 -27.45 6.44
C ARG A 134 28.16 -28.68 5.82
N ALA A 135 28.85 -29.83 5.76
CA ALA A 135 28.27 -31.08 5.23
C ALA A 135 27.04 -31.53 6.02
N GLN A 136 27.11 -31.47 7.36
CA GLN A 136 25.97 -31.83 8.22
C GLN A 136 24.80 -30.87 8.04
N ARG A 137 25.05 -29.54 7.91
CA ARG A 137 24.03 -28.57 7.62
C ARG A 137 23.34 -28.80 6.25
N ILE A 138 24.11 -29.04 5.17
CA ILE A 138 23.57 -29.35 3.84
C ILE A 138 22.69 -30.60 3.91
N ARG A 139 23.16 -31.63 4.60
CA ARG A 139 22.40 -32.86 4.83
C ARG A 139 21.10 -32.61 5.60
N ALA A 140 21.16 -31.83 6.67
CA ALA A 140 19.96 -31.45 7.43
C ALA A 140 18.95 -30.67 6.58
N ALA A 141 19.42 -29.73 5.76
CA ALA A 141 18.56 -28.96 4.84
C ALA A 141 17.89 -29.85 3.78
N ALA A 142 18.63 -30.80 3.20
CA ALA A 142 18.07 -31.75 2.23
C ALA A 142 17.01 -32.66 2.86
N LEU A 143 17.27 -33.16 4.09
CA LEU A 143 16.34 -33.98 4.85
C LEU A 143 15.08 -33.18 5.27
N GLU A 144 15.22 -31.93 5.68
CA GLU A 144 14.08 -31.03 5.98
C GLU A 144 13.21 -30.82 4.73
N GLN A 145 13.82 -30.52 3.56
CA GLN A 145 13.07 -30.35 2.31
C GLN A 145 12.35 -31.63 1.85
N LEU A 146 12.88 -32.80 2.18
CA LEU A 146 12.20 -34.11 1.95
C LEU A 146 11.07 -34.39 2.96
N GLY A 147 10.99 -33.61 4.05
CA GLY A 147 10.06 -33.89 5.15
C GLY A 147 10.53 -35.00 6.11
N ARG A 148 11.84 -35.34 6.09
CA ARG A 148 12.46 -36.37 6.99
C ARG A 148 12.98 -35.67 8.25
N PHE A 149 12.08 -35.13 9.04
CA PHE A 149 12.37 -34.18 10.12
C PHE A 149 13.21 -34.77 11.26
N GLU A 150 12.95 -36.03 11.66
CA GLU A 150 13.72 -36.70 12.71
C GLU A 150 15.19 -36.89 12.29
N GLU A 151 15.40 -37.23 11.02
CA GLU A 151 16.75 -37.44 10.49
C GLU A 151 17.46 -36.08 10.28
N ALA A 152 16.74 -35.05 9.87
CA ALA A 152 17.27 -33.69 9.77
C ALA A 152 17.75 -33.19 11.14
N ASP A 153 16.96 -33.38 12.17
CA ASP A 153 17.31 -33.00 13.55
C ASP A 153 18.53 -33.77 14.08
N ALA A 154 18.56 -35.08 13.83
CA ALA A 154 19.70 -35.93 14.20
C ALA A 154 21.00 -35.51 13.50
N ALA A 155 20.92 -35.01 12.26
CA ALA A 155 22.08 -34.51 11.53
C ALA A 155 22.67 -33.24 12.15
N ILE A 156 21.89 -32.48 12.95
CA ILE A 156 22.32 -31.24 13.60
C ILE A 156 22.99 -31.48 14.97
N ASP A 157 22.78 -32.66 15.61
CA ASP A 157 23.35 -32.94 16.92
C ASP A 157 24.88 -32.81 16.99
N PRO A 158 25.67 -33.30 15.99
CA PRO A 158 27.12 -33.11 15.96
C PRO A 158 27.51 -31.61 15.94
N ILE A 159 26.76 -30.80 15.18
CA ILE A 159 26.98 -29.34 15.07
C ILE A 159 26.77 -28.66 16.42
N ALA A 160 25.64 -28.93 17.08
CA ALA A 160 25.35 -28.39 18.39
C ALA A 160 26.43 -28.76 19.44
N ASN A 161 26.89 -30.00 19.43
CA ASN A 161 27.95 -30.44 20.30
C ASN A 161 29.31 -29.76 20.05
N ALA A 162 29.64 -29.46 18.76
CA ALA A 162 30.86 -28.76 18.40
C ALA A 162 30.82 -27.28 18.85
N LEU A 163 29.69 -26.60 18.62
CA LEU A 163 29.50 -25.19 19.00
C LEU A 163 29.45 -25.00 20.52
N LEU A 164 28.71 -25.85 21.24
CA LEU A 164 28.60 -25.77 22.70
C LEU A 164 29.96 -25.93 23.41
N ARG A 165 30.87 -26.71 22.83
CA ARG A 165 32.23 -26.87 23.40
C ARG A 165 33.16 -25.71 23.08
N ASN A 166 32.69 -24.70 22.35
CA ASN A 166 33.43 -23.51 21.95
C ASN A 166 34.76 -23.84 21.23
N GLN A 167 34.77 -24.94 20.44
CA GLN A 167 35.95 -25.47 19.78
C GLN A 167 36.15 -24.88 18.39
N THR A 168 35.16 -24.13 17.87
CA THR A 168 35.20 -23.54 16.53
C THR A 168 35.99 -22.23 16.55
N THR A 169 36.96 -22.14 15.68
CA THR A 169 37.82 -20.96 15.46
C THR A 169 37.60 -20.33 14.09
N GLU A 170 36.77 -20.94 13.25
CA GLU A 170 36.49 -20.48 11.89
C GLU A 170 35.12 -19.80 11.83
N ALA A 171 35.04 -18.69 11.12
CA ALA A 171 33.79 -17.94 10.94
C ALA A 171 32.75 -18.75 10.15
N GLU A 172 33.20 -19.58 9.18
CA GLU A 172 32.34 -20.49 8.41
C GLU A 172 31.59 -21.45 9.30
N ASP A 173 32.27 -22.11 10.23
CA ASP A 173 31.67 -23.07 11.16
C ASP A 173 30.55 -22.44 12.01
N LEU A 174 30.73 -21.18 12.47
CA LEU A 174 29.72 -20.48 13.26
C LEU A 174 28.49 -20.16 12.38
N VAL A 175 28.70 -19.69 11.17
CA VAL A 175 27.63 -19.28 10.25
C VAL A 175 26.83 -20.50 9.77
N GLU A 176 27.49 -21.58 9.37
CA GLU A 176 26.85 -22.85 8.99
C GLU A 176 26.11 -23.47 10.18
N GLY A 177 26.68 -23.34 11.40
CA GLY A 177 26.02 -23.74 12.63
C GLY A 177 24.75 -22.96 12.91
N VAL A 178 24.74 -21.63 12.67
CA VAL A 178 23.52 -20.82 12.80
C VAL A 178 22.46 -21.25 11.80
N ARG A 179 22.80 -21.50 10.54
CA ARG A 179 21.86 -22.07 9.55
C ARG A 179 21.28 -23.41 9.99
N ALA A 180 22.11 -24.27 10.57
CA ALA A 180 21.62 -25.54 11.13
C ALA A 180 20.66 -25.29 12.33
N PHE A 181 20.94 -24.31 13.20
CA PHE A 181 20.05 -23.98 14.30
C PHE A 181 18.74 -23.34 13.84
N MET A 182 18.72 -22.59 12.74
CA MET A 182 17.48 -22.14 12.12
C MET A 182 16.60 -23.30 11.67
N ILE A 183 17.19 -24.36 11.10
CA ILE A 183 16.47 -25.61 10.76
C ILE A 183 15.95 -26.25 12.06
N ARG A 184 16.79 -26.46 13.06
CA ARG A 184 16.40 -27.07 14.36
C ARG A 184 15.27 -26.32 15.03
N ALA A 185 15.29 -24.98 15.03
CA ALA A 185 14.23 -24.16 15.60
C ALA A 185 12.86 -24.46 14.97
N ARG A 186 12.82 -24.63 13.66
CA ARG A 186 11.58 -25.01 12.93
C ARG A 186 11.13 -26.44 13.21
N LEU A 187 12.09 -27.36 13.50
CA LEU A 187 11.77 -28.76 13.79
C LEU A 187 11.28 -28.96 15.24
N ARG A 188 11.90 -28.32 16.19
CA ARG A 188 11.63 -28.53 17.64
C ARG A 188 10.67 -27.52 18.25
N GLY A 189 10.47 -26.37 17.65
CA GLY A 189 9.73 -25.26 18.24
C GLY A 189 10.42 -24.69 19.47
N GLU A 190 11.73 -24.54 19.39
CA GLU A 190 12.53 -24.04 20.52
C GLU A 190 12.31 -22.55 20.71
N PRO A 191 12.19 -22.10 21.97
CA PRO A 191 11.88 -20.72 22.28
C PRO A 191 13.03 -19.76 21.96
N ALA A 192 12.71 -18.51 21.97
CA ALA A 192 13.45 -17.32 21.68
C ALA A 192 14.86 -17.17 22.25
N SER A 193 15.29 -17.94 23.25
CA SER A 193 16.67 -17.96 23.71
C SER A 193 17.65 -18.27 22.58
N ASN A 194 17.23 -19.09 21.63
CA ASN A 194 18.05 -19.49 20.50
C ASN A 194 18.25 -18.36 19.47
N TYR A 195 17.25 -17.44 19.30
CA TYR A 195 17.42 -16.29 18.44
C TYR A 195 18.58 -15.38 18.91
N GLN A 196 18.64 -15.09 20.20
CA GLN A 196 19.74 -14.27 20.79
C GLN A 196 21.08 -14.99 20.71
N GLU A 197 21.09 -16.32 20.89
CA GLU A 197 22.30 -17.12 20.72
C GLU A 197 22.77 -17.12 19.26
N MET A 198 21.88 -17.34 18.28
CA MET A 198 22.20 -17.27 16.85
C MET A 198 22.78 -15.88 16.48
N MET A 199 22.15 -14.79 16.93
CA MET A 199 22.66 -13.43 16.70
C MET A 199 24.03 -13.22 17.34
N SER A 200 24.28 -13.79 18.53
CA SER A 200 25.58 -13.72 19.20
C SER A 200 26.67 -14.50 18.45
N LEU A 201 26.36 -15.67 17.91
CA LEU A 201 27.28 -16.45 17.07
C LEU A 201 27.64 -15.71 15.78
N LEU A 202 26.66 -15.09 15.12
CA LEU A 202 26.92 -14.26 13.91
C LEU A 202 27.77 -13.02 14.25
N ALA A 203 27.49 -12.34 15.36
CA ALA A 203 28.30 -11.23 15.83
C ALA A 203 29.74 -11.68 16.10
N ARG A 204 29.94 -12.84 16.75
CA ARG A 204 31.26 -13.41 16.98
C ARG A 204 31.98 -13.74 15.66
N ALA A 205 31.30 -14.33 14.69
CA ALA A 205 31.88 -14.68 13.38
C ALA A 205 32.46 -13.45 12.69
N ARG A 206 31.70 -12.34 12.66
CA ARG A 206 32.09 -11.10 11.96
C ARG A 206 32.98 -10.16 12.77
N ASP A 207 32.79 -10.05 14.11
CA ASP A 207 33.47 -9.02 14.90
C ASP A 207 34.76 -9.53 15.54
N GLU A 208 34.86 -10.83 15.84
CA GLU A 208 35.99 -11.44 16.51
C GLU A 208 36.86 -12.29 15.58
N LEU A 209 36.23 -13.06 14.65
CA LEU A 209 36.97 -14.02 13.82
C LEU A 209 37.35 -13.42 12.43
N ASP A 210 36.39 -12.97 11.64
CA ASP A 210 36.65 -12.37 10.33
C ASP A 210 35.62 -11.26 10.00
N ARG A 211 36.07 -10.00 10.08
CA ARG A 211 35.26 -8.82 9.79
C ARG A 211 34.81 -8.71 8.33
N LEU A 212 35.43 -9.44 7.42
CA LEU A 212 35.10 -9.45 6.00
C LEU A 212 34.35 -10.72 5.59
N TYR A 213 33.94 -11.55 6.56
CA TYR A 213 33.16 -12.76 6.31
C TYR A 213 31.71 -12.40 5.97
N TRP A 214 31.46 -12.03 4.72
CA TRP A 214 30.17 -11.57 4.21
C TRP A 214 29.01 -12.55 4.45
N PRO A 215 29.19 -13.92 4.48
CA PRO A 215 28.06 -14.82 4.75
C PRO A 215 27.41 -14.60 6.12
N ALA A 216 28.14 -14.09 7.12
CA ALA A 216 27.56 -13.77 8.42
C ALA A 216 26.50 -12.67 8.34
N TYR A 217 26.69 -11.66 7.49
CA TYR A 217 25.69 -10.62 7.24
C TYR A 217 24.49 -11.14 6.45
N LEU A 218 24.72 -12.07 5.52
CA LEU A 218 23.62 -12.68 4.77
C LEU A 218 22.73 -13.52 5.69
N VAL A 219 23.32 -14.37 6.54
CA VAL A 219 22.54 -15.20 7.49
C VAL A 219 21.87 -14.35 8.56
N GLU A 220 22.47 -13.24 8.99
CA GLU A 220 21.82 -12.26 9.86
C GLU A 220 20.56 -11.67 9.16
N ALA A 221 20.69 -11.34 7.86
CA ALA A 221 19.56 -10.82 7.09
C ALA A 221 18.46 -11.86 6.92
N GLU A 222 18.81 -13.14 6.61
CA GLU A 222 17.86 -14.25 6.52
C GLU A 222 17.07 -14.39 7.84
N LEU A 223 17.78 -14.36 8.98
CA LEU A 223 17.19 -14.49 10.30
C LEU A 223 16.29 -13.30 10.67
N LEU A 224 16.69 -12.07 10.33
CA LEU A 224 15.91 -10.86 10.57
C LEU A 224 14.65 -10.83 9.68
N TYR A 225 14.78 -11.25 8.44
CA TYR A 225 13.65 -11.32 7.50
C TYR A 225 12.60 -12.36 7.96
N ASP A 226 13.05 -13.51 8.45
CA ASP A 226 12.16 -14.52 9.05
C ASP A 226 11.34 -13.98 10.25
N LYS A 227 11.78 -12.89 10.88
CA LYS A 227 11.09 -12.22 12.00
C LYS A 227 10.24 -11.01 11.59
N ASP A 228 9.98 -10.82 10.30
CA ASP A 228 9.33 -9.62 9.71
C ASP A 228 10.08 -8.31 10.03
N ASN A 229 11.39 -8.38 10.25
CA ASN A 229 12.24 -7.23 10.50
C ASN A 229 12.94 -6.78 9.21
N SER A 230 12.13 -6.47 8.18
CA SER A 230 12.59 -6.22 6.82
C SER A 230 13.55 -5.03 6.69
N ARG A 231 13.47 -4.04 7.57
CA ARG A 231 14.35 -2.87 7.54
C ARG A 231 15.79 -3.22 7.91
N GLU A 232 15.96 -3.93 8.99
CA GLU A 232 17.27 -4.37 9.47
C GLU A 232 17.81 -5.50 8.59
N ALA A 233 16.96 -6.40 8.11
CA ALA A 233 17.31 -7.41 7.11
C ALA A 233 17.90 -6.77 5.86
N ARG A 234 17.25 -5.75 5.30
CA ARG A 234 17.76 -5.00 4.15
C ARG A 234 19.14 -4.37 4.43
N ALA A 235 19.33 -3.79 5.61
CA ALA A 235 20.62 -3.19 5.97
C ALA A 235 21.74 -4.26 6.00
N ALA A 236 21.47 -5.44 6.56
CA ALA A 236 22.41 -6.55 6.59
C ALA A 236 22.70 -7.11 5.19
N VAL A 237 21.69 -7.28 4.32
CA VAL A 237 21.89 -7.66 2.91
C VAL A 237 22.81 -6.68 2.19
N MET A 238 22.58 -5.37 2.37
CA MET A 238 23.43 -4.35 1.73
C MET A 238 24.89 -4.42 2.21
N GLN A 239 25.12 -4.78 3.48
CA GLN A 239 26.47 -5.04 3.97
C GLN A 239 27.09 -6.29 3.31
N ALA A 240 26.35 -7.39 3.18
CA ALA A 240 26.80 -8.57 2.46
C ALA A 240 27.18 -8.25 1.01
N LEU A 241 26.30 -7.54 0.28
CA LEU A 241 26.51 -7.13 -1.10
C LEU A 241 27.68 -6.16 -1.28
N SER A 242 27.96 -5.29 -0.30
CA SER A 242 29.13 -4.42 -0.33
C SER A 242 30.45 -5.22 -0.20
N MET A 243 30.40 -6.46 0.27
CA MET A 243 31.57 -7.35 0.41
C MET A 243 31.64 -8.43 -0.68
N ASN A 244 30.47 -8.89 -1.16
CA ASN A 244 30.35 -9.78 -2.32
C ASN A 244 29.20 -9.32 -3.22
N PRO A 245 29.47 -8.46 -4.22
CA PRO A 245 28.46 -7.95 -5.13
C PRO A 245 27.85 -9.00 -6.06
N ARG A 246 28.44 -10.22 -6.11
CA ARG A 246 27.96 -11.35 -6.91
C ARG A 246 27.23 -12.42 -6.10
N SER A 247 26.90 -12.16 -4.84
CA SER A 247 26.08 -13.08 -4.05
C SER A 247 24.62 -13.10 -4.54
N ALA A 248 24.28 -14.09 -5.36
CA ALA A 248 22.93 -14.25 -5.90
C ALA A 248 21.88 -14.46 -4.78
N ALA A 249 22.23 -15.19 -3.71
CA ALA A 249 21.35 -15.37 -2.56
C ALA A 249 21.05 -14.04 -1.83
N ALA A 250 22.04 -13.15 -1.71
CA ALA A 250 21.82 -11.82 -1.13
C ALA A 250 20.91 -10.94 -2.03
N TRP A 251 21.08 -11.00 -3.34
CA TRP A 251 20.21 -10.32 -4.29
C TRP A 251 18.79 -10.90 -4.27
N GLU A 252 18.63 -12.21 -4.21
CA GLU A 252 17.31 -12.85 -4.08
C GLU A 252 16.56 -12.36 -2.83
N LEU A 253 17.23 -12.40 -1.65
CA LEU A 253 16.62 -11.91 -0.41
C LEU A 253 16.25 -10.43 -0.50
N LEU A 254 17.09 -9.60 -1.13
CA LEU A 254 16.74 -8.20 -1.40
C LEU A 254 15.52 -8.07 -2.31
N GLY A 255 15.41 -8.97 -3.31
CA GLY A 255 14.26 -9.07 -4.20
C GLY A 255 12.97 -9.46 -3.46
N GLN A 256 13.04 -10.42 -2.55
CA GLN A 256 11.90 -10.81 -1.70
C GLN A 256 11.44 -9.65 -0.81
N ILE A 257 12.38 -8.96 -0.14
CA ILE A 257 12.10 -7.75 0.65
C ILE A 257 11.43 -6.65 -0.22
N ALA A 258 11.87 -6.51 -1.48
CA ALA A 258 11.29 -5.54 -2.39
C ALA A 258 9.84 -5.91 -2.75
N VAL A 259 9.56 -7.19 -3.05
CA VAL A 259 8.20 -7.68 -3.35
C VAL A 259 7.26 -7.49 -2.17
N ASP A 260 7.68 -7.86 -0.95
CA ASP A 260 6.86 -7.71 0.25
C ASP A 260 6.55 -6.23 0.55
N GLY A 261 7.50 -5.33 0.22
CA GLY A 261 7.30 -3.88 0.26
C GLY A 261 6.59 -3.28 -0.96
N PHE A 262 5.98 -4.08 -1.82
CA PHE A 262 5.34 -3.67 -3.09
C PHE A 262 6.25 -2.89 -4.05
N ASN A 263 7.58 -3.00 -3.92
CA ASN A 263 8.55 -2.40 -4.83
C ASN A 263 8.75 -3.26 -6.07
N MET A 264 7.76 -3.27 -6.97
CA MET A 264 7.80 -4.15 -8.15
C MET A 264 8.87 -3.71 -9.15
N ASP A 265 9.10 -2.42 -9.32
CA ASP A 265 10.19 -1.90 -10.16
C ASP A 265 11.55 -2.33 -9.62
N GLY A 266 11.76 -2.19 -8.29
CA GLY A 266 12.97 -2.67 -7.63
C GLY A 266 13.14 -4.18 -7.72
N ALA A 267 12.07 -4.96 -7.54
CA ALA A 267 12.09 -6.41 -7.68
C ALA A 267 12.47 -6.82 -9.13
N SER A 268 11.90 -6.15 -10.13
CA SER A 268 12.24 -6.39 -11.56
C SER A 268 13.70 -6.07 -11.85
N GLN A 269 14.23 -4.94 -11.35
CA GLN A 269 15.65 -4.58 -11.51
C GLN A 269 16.58 -5.59 -10.82
N ILE A 270 16.17 -6.13 -9.65
CA ILE A 270 16.91 -7.15 -8.93
C ILE A 270 16.88 -8.48 -9.69
N ALA A 271 15.73 -8.88 -10.23
CA ALA A 271 15.63 -10.07 -11.07
C ALA A 271 16.53 -9.95 -12.31
N ALA A 272 16.52 -8.79 -12.98
CA ALA A 272 17.43 -8.51 -14.08
C ALA A 272 18.92 -8.54 -13.65
N LYS A 273 19.22 -8.11 -12.40
CA LYS A 273 20.57 -8.23 -11.84
C LYS A 273 20.99 -9.68 -11.61
N LEU A 274 20.07 -10.51 -11.14
CA LEU A 274 20.33 -11.96 -10.99
C LEU A 274 20.58 -12.63 -12.35
N ASP A 275 19.82 -12.27 -13.38
CA ASP A 275 20.05 -12.74 -14.75
C ASP A 275 21.39 -12.25 -15.32
N GLU A 276 21.77 -11.00 -15.06
CA GLU A 276 23.09 -10.46 -15.40
C GLU A 276 24.21 -11.27 -14.74
N LEU A 277 24.11 -11.57 -13.43
CA LEU A 277 25.12 -12.35 -12.70
C LEU A 277 25.27 -13.76 -13.28
N ALA A 278 24.18 -14.40 -13.65
CA ALA A 278 24.19 -15.73 -14.25
C ALA A 278 24.79 -15.68 -15.66
N SER A 279 24.42 -14.68 -16.49
CA SER A 279 24.92 -14.55 -17.86
C SER A 279 26.39 -14.10 -17.94
N ASP A 280 26.86 -13.30 -16.99
CA ASP A 280 28.25 -12.85 -16.88
C ASP A 280 29.21 -14.00 -16.47
N PHE A 281 28.67 -15.12 -15.97
CA PHE A 281 29.49 -16.25 -15.57
C PHE A 281 30.11 -16.90 -16.80
N PRO A 282 31.44 -17.14 -16.82
CA PRO A 282 32.15 -17.62 -18.02
C PRO A 282 31.60 -18.95 -18.56
N ASN A 283 31.15 -18.97 -19.81
CA ASN A 283 30.52 -20.10 -20.50
C ASN A 283 29.24 -20.63 -19.83
N ALA A 284 28.53 -19.77 -19.10
CA ALA A 284 27.18 -20.09 -18.66
C ALA A 284 26.27 -20.25 -19.89
N PRO A 285 25.26 -21.13 -19.84
CA PRO A 285 24.21 -21.13 -20.85
C PRO A 285 23.52 -19.75 -20.85
N GLU A 286 23.03 -19.30 -22.01
CA GLU A 286 22.21 -18.05 -22.15
C GLU A 286 20.82 -18.24 -21.55
N LEU A 287 20.74 -18.76 -20.34
CA LEU A 287 19.50 -19.06 -19.62
C LEU A 287 19.48 -18.22 -18.33
N GLY A 288 18.31 -17.62 -18.02
CA GLY A 288 18.15 -16.76 -16.86
C GLY A 288 18.48 -17.42 -15.52
N SER A 289 18.55 -16.61 -14.47
CA SER A 289 18.82 -17.04 -13.10
C SER A 289 17.61 -17.75 -12.49
N PRO A 290 17.74 -18.95 -11.90
CA PRO A 290 16.66 -19.58 -11.16
C PRO A 290 16.12 -18.70 -10.02
N LEU A 291 17.01 -17.97 -9.35
CA LEU A 291 16.64 -17.05 -8.28
C LEU A 291 15.94 -15.79 -8.83
N GLY A 292 16.34 -15.30 -9.99
CA GLY A 292 15.65 -14.24 -10.72
C GLY A 292 14.23 -14.65 -11.10
N ALA A 293 14.06 -15.89 -11.55
CA ALA A 293 12.74 -16.46 -11.86
C ALA A 293 11.82 -16.51 -10.62
N ILE A 294 12.34 -16.89 -9.44
CA ILE A 294 11.58 -16.89 -8.18
C ILE A 294 11.14 -15.48 -7.78
N VAL A 295 12.04 -14.49 -7.83
CA VAL A 295 11.71 -13.08 -7.52
C VAL A 295 10.63 -12.57 -8.48
N THR A 296 10.77 -12.86 -9.79
CA THR A 296 9.79 -12.48 -10.81
C THR A 296 8.44 -13.14 -10.55
N ALA A 297 8.42 -14.47 -10.35
CA ALA A 297 7.17 -15.18 -10.10
C ALA A 297 6.44 -14.68 -8.84
N ARG A 298 7.17 -14.41 -7.76
CA ARG A 298 6.61 -13.84 -6.54
C ARG A 298 6.04 -12.43 -6.77
N ALA A 299 6.75 -11.57 -7.51
CA ALA A 299 6.27 -10.24 -7.88
C ALA A 299 5.01 -10.30 -8.75
N ARG A 300 4.94 -11.23 -9.70
CA ARG A 300 3.77 -11.45 -10.55
C ARG A 300 2.56 -11.94 -9.76
N LEU A 301 2.74 -12.90 -8.84
CA LEU A 301 1.66 -13.34 -7.94
C LEU A 301 1.14 -12.19 -7.08
N ARG A 302 2.02 -11.37 -6.55
CA ARG A 302 1.65 -10.19 -5.76
C ARG A 302 0.87 -9.14 -6.57
N GLN A 303 1.08 -9.09 -7.89
CA GLN A 303 0.34 -8.26 -8.84
C GLN A 303 -0.93 -8.96 -9.37
N ASN A 304 -1.27 -10.13 -8.85
CA ASN A 304 -2.38 -10.96 -9.32
C ASN A 304 -2.23 -11.37 -10.80
N ASP A 305 -0.99 -11.60 -11.25
CA ASP A 305 -0.63 -12.11 -12.57
C ASP A 305 -0.06 -13.54 -12.48
N PRO A 306 -0.91 -14.57 -12.32
CA PRO A 306 -0.45 -15.95 -12.21
C PRO A 306 0.09 -16.51 -13.53
N ASP A 307 -0.30 -15.95 -14.68
CA ASP A 307 0.19 -16.38 -15.98
C ASP A 307 1.65 -15.95 -16.15
N GLY A 308 1.95 -14.69 -15.87
CA GLY A 308 3.31 -14.19 -15.87
C GLY A 308 4.19 -14.87 -14.82
N ALA A 309 3.64 -15.24 -13.66
CA ALA A 309 4.35 -16.01 -12.64
C ALA A 309 4.70 -17.42 -13.14
N ALA A 310 3.77 -18.06 -13.83
CA ALA A 310 3.98 -19.39 -14.40
C ALA A 310 5.04 -19.38 -15.52
N GLU A 311 4.95 -18.41 -16.42
CA GLU A 311 5.90 -18.22 -17.53
C GLU A 311 7.33 -17.98 -17.02
N ALA A 312 7.49 -17.13 -15.99
CA ALA A 312 8.80 -16.87 -15.39
C ALA A 312 9.50 -18.13 -14.84
N LEU A 313 8.75 -19.19 -14.50
CA LEU A 313 9.28 -20.43 -13.94
C LEU A 313 9.53 -21.52 -15.00
N ASP A 314 9.03 -21.38 -16.23
CA ASP A 314 9.05 -22.46 -17.23
C ASP A 314 10.49 -22.88 -17.59
N ASP A 315 11.36 -21.94 -17.92
CA ASP A 315 12.77 -22.23 -18.26
C ASP A 315 13.52 -22.82 -17.06
N THR A 316 13.30 -22.27 -15.86
CA THR A 316 13.93 -22.76 -14.62
C THR A 316 13.52 -24.19 -14.32
N LEU A 317 12.24 -24.53 -14.38
CA LEU A 317 11.74 -25.88 -14.15
C LEU A 317 12.08 -26.84 -15.29
N GLY A 318 12.28 -26.35 -16.51
CA GLY A 318 12.81 -27.13 -17.62
C GLY A 318 14.25 -27.59 -17.36
N ARG A 319 15.09 -26.75 -16.73
CA ARG A 319 16.47 -27.07 -16.32
C ARG A 319 16.54 -27.89 -15.04
N PHE A 320 15.75 -27.50 -14.05
CA PHE A 320 15.76 -28.08 -12.71
C PHE A 320 14.34 -28.58 -12.32
N PRO A 321 13.93 -29.73 -12.90
CA PRO A 321 12.54 -30.22 -12.72
C PRO A 321 12.21 -30.62 -11.28
N THR A 322 13.21 -30.76 -10.43
CA THR A 322 13.08 -31.08 -9.01
C THR A 322 13.27 -29.86 -8.08
N TYR A 323 13.43 -28.65 -8.61
CA TYR A 323 13.62 -27.43 -7.83
C TYR A 323 12.39 -27.09 -7.00
N ARG A 324 12.46 -27.32 -5.68
CA ARG A 324 11.32 -27.28 -4.78
C ARG A 324 10.62 -25.92 -4.70
N ALA A 325 11.39 -24.82 -4.64
CA ALA A 325 10.81 -23.46 -4.60
C ALA A 325 10.04 -23.15 -5.90
N GLY A 326 10.61 -23.51 -7.06
CA GLY A 326 9.91 -23.33 -8.35
C GLY A 326 8.63 -24.13 -8.46
N LEU A 327 8.64 -25.39 -8.03
CA LEU A 327 7.44 -26.25 -8.01
C LEU A 327 6.36 -25.72 -7.08
N ALA A 328 6.74 -25.24 -5.89
CA ALA A 328 5.81 -24.64 -4.93
C ALA A 328 5.15 -23.37 -5.49
N MET A 329 5.96 -22.49 -6.09
CA MET A 329 5.45 -21.26 -6.71
C MET A 329 4.56 -21.55 -7.94
N ARG A 330 4.84 -22.63 -8.68
CA ARG A 330 4.00 -23.07 -9.80
C ARG A 330 2.63 -23.55 -9.33
N ALA A 331 2.56 -24.26 -8.19
CA ALA A 331 1.31 -24.64 -7.56
C ALA A 331 0.54 -23.41 -7.07
N ALA A 332 1.22 -22.43 -6.48
CA ALA A 332 0.64 -21.17 -6.07
C ALA A 332 0.06 -20.38 -7.25
N ALA A 333 0.77 -20.32 -8.39
CA ALA A 333 0.26 -19.69 -9.60
C ALA A 333 -1.03 -20.36 -10.11
N GLN A 334 -1.12 -21.68 -10.05
CA GLN A 334 -2.34 -22.39 -10.43
C GLN A 334 -3.52 -22.07 -9.49
N ALA A 335 -3.26 -22.00 -8.18
CA ALA A 335 -4.28 -21.66 -7.19
C ALA A 335 -4.81 -20.22 -7.35
N VAL A 336 -3.94 -19.25 -7.64
CA VAL A 336 -4.33 -17.85 -7.88
C VAL A 336 -5.10 -17.66 -9.19
N ARG A 337 -5.04 -18.63 -10.12
CA ARG A 337 -5.96 -18.72 -11.27
C ARG A 337 -7.37 -19.15 -10.88
N TYR A 338 -7.58 -19.50 -9.61
CA TYR A 338 -8.81 -20.13 -9.07
C TYR A 338 -9.07 -21.53 -9.62
N ASP A 339 -8.08 -22.16 -10.22
CA ASP A 339 -8.09 -23.58 -10.60
C ASP A 339 -7.54 -24.43 -9.44
N PHE A 340 -8.40 -24.64 -8.45
CA PHE A 340 -8.04 -25.40 -7.26
C PHE A 340 -7.78 -26.88 -7.53
N ALA A 341 -8.44 -27.46 -8.53
CA ALA A 341 -8.20 -28.84 -8.93
C ALA A 341 -6.80 -29.01 -9.55
N GLY A 342 -6.41 -28.09 -10.42
CA GLY A 342 -5.05 -28.04 -10.97
C GLY A 342 -3.99 -27.75 -9.92
N ALA A 343 -4.29 -26.91 -8.92
CA ALA A 343 -3.40 -26.66 -7.79
C ALA A 343 -3.19 -27.92 -6.95
N ASP A 344 -4.26 -28.67 -6.62
CA ASP A 344 -4.20 -29.90 -5.87
C ASP A 344 -3.39 -30.98 -6.64
N GLU A 345 -3.50 -31.05 -7.98
CA GLU A 345 -2.66 -31.92 -8.81
C GLU A 345 -1.17 -31.55 -8.71
N ARG A 346 -0.83 -30.26 -8.77
CA ARG A 346 0.55 -29.78 -8.59
C ARG A 346 1.08 -30.06 -7.18
N LEU A 347 0.25 -29.89 -6.16
CA LEU A 347 0.60 -30.25 -4.78
C LEU A 347 0.87 -31.76 -4.64
N ALA A 348 0.07 -32.62 -5.29
CA ALA A 348 0.33 -34.06 -5.33
C ALA A 348 1.65 -34.42 -6.03
N GLN A 349 1.99 -33.71 -7.12
CA GLN A 349 3.30 -33.85 -7.80
C GLN A 349 4.45 -33.45 -6.87
N PHE A 350 4.31 -32.36 -6.15
CA PHE A 350 5.31 -31.90 -5.16
C PHE A 350 5.44 -32.92 -4.01
N ALA A 351 4.31 -33.41 -3.47
CA ALA A 351 4.29 -34.37 -2.38
C ALA A 351 4.90 -35.72 -2.77
N ALA A 352 4.86 -36.11 -4.06
CA ALA A 352 5.56 -37.31 -4.55
C ALA A 352 7.08 -37.20 -4.44
N LEU A 353 7.61 -35.97 -4.51
CA LEU A 353 9.04 -35.66 -4.38
C LEU A 353 9.46 -35.35 -2.94
N SER A 354 8.55 -34.81 -2.13
CA SER A 354 8.80 -34.35 -0.75
C SER A 354 7.56 -34.57 0.12
N PRO A 355 7.23 -35.82 0.50
CA PRO A 355 5.91 -36.17 1.10
C PRO A 355 5.61 -35.47 2.43
N GLY A 356 6.63 -35.13 3.20
CA GLY A 356 6.46 -34.48 4.51
C GLY A 356 6.69 -32.95 4.48
N SER A 357 7.08 -32.37 3.35
CA SER A 357 7.41 -30.95 3.27
C SER A 357 6.16 -30.07 3.18
N PRO A 358 6.00 -29.06 4.05
CA PRO A 358 4.88 -28.13 4.01
C PRO A 358 5.01 -27.02 2.96
N LEU A 359 6.17 -26.90 2.30
CA LEU A 359 6.55 -25.72 1.51
C LEU A 359 5.53 -25.35 0.44
N ALA A 360 5.08 -26.33 -0.36
CA ALA A 360 4.16 -26.02 -1.45
C ALA A 360 2.75 -25.64 -0.94
N LEU A 361 2.28 -26.28 0.11
CA LEU A 361 1.03 -25.93 0.77
C LEU A 361 1.09 -24.50 1.36
N TYR A 362 2.21 -24.15 1.96
CA TYR A 362 2.46 -22.81 2.51
C TYR A 362 2.46 -21.74 1.41
N GLU A 363 3.18 -21.94 0.32
CA GLU A 363 3.25 -20.98 -0.79
C GLU A 363 1.88 -20.80 -1.47
N VAL A 364 1.10 -21.87 -1.63
CA VAL A 364 -0.29 -21.82 -2.11
C VAL A 364 -1.16 -21.05 -1.14
N GLY A 365 -1.12 -21.38 0.14
CA GLY A 365 -1.88 -20.69 1.18
C GLY A 365 -1.56 -19.21 1.26
N ARG A 366 -0.27 -18.86 1.25
CA ARG A 366 0.21 -17.47 1.27
C ARG A 366 -0.28 -16.68 0.05
N ALA A 367 -0.12 -17.21 -1.15
CA ALA A 367 -0.57 -16.54 -2.37
C ALA A 367 -2.09 -16.32 -2.40
N LEU A 368 -2.86 -17.28 -1.90
CA LEU A 368 -4.31 -17.16 -1.76
C LEU A 368 -4.71 -16.16 -0.66
N SER A 369 -3.94 -16.05 0.43
CA SER A 369 -4.13 -15.01 1.45
C SER A 369 -3.98 -13.61 0.84
N GLU A 370 -2.93 -13.41 0.06
CA GLU A 370 -2.68 -12.16 -0.66
C GLU A 370 -3.79 -11.85 -1.67
N ALA A 371 -4.39 -12.87 -2.29
CA ALA A 371 -5.55 -12.76 -3.18
C ALA A 371 -6.90 -12.73 -2.42
N ARG A 372 -6.90 -12.60 -1.09
CA ARG A 372 -8.10 -12.56 -0.21
C ARG A 372 -9.02 -13.77 -0.37
N GLN A 373 -8.50 -14.92 -0.80
CA GLN A 373 -9.25 -16.17 -0.89
C GLN A 373 -9.21 -16.90 0.46
N TYR A 374 -9.86 -16.32 1.47
CA TYR A 374 -9.70 -16.65 2.89
C TYR A 374 -9.94 -18.12 3.23
N GLU A 375 -11.00 -18.71 2.69
CA GLU A 375 -11.38 -20.09 3.02
C GLU A 375 -10.37 -21.11 2.47
N GLN A 376 -10.01 -20.94 1.21
CA GLN A 376 -9.03 -21.82 0.54
C GLN A 376 -7.64 -21.66 1.13
N SER A 377 -7.24 -20.41 1.39
CA SER A 377 -5.97 -20.12 2.03
C SER A 377 -5.85 -20.75 3.41
N ALA A 378 -6.90 -20.59 4.27
CA ALA A 378 -6.92 -21.18 5.60
C ALA A 378 -6.71 -22.70 5.57
N ARG A 379 -7.40 -23.41 4.63
CA ARG A 379 -7.24 -24.86 4.43
C ARG A 379 -5.79 -25.25 4.15
N TYR A 380 -5.14 -24.61 3.17
CA TYR A 380 -3.77 -24.96 2.80
C TYR A 380 -2.75 -24.60 3.88
N LEU A 381 -2.94 -23.47 4.58
CA LEU A 381 -2.10 -23.09 5.72
C LEU A 381 -2.25 -24.04 6.91
N GLU A 382 -3.46 -24.55 7.17
CA GLU A 382 -3.71 -25.54 8.21
C GLU A 382 -3.06 -26.87 7.86
N GLU A 383 -3.19 -27.34 6.62
CA GLU A 383 -2.52 -28.54 6.13
C GLU A 383 -0.98 -28.41 6.21
N ALA A 384 -0.42 -27.22 5.86
CA ALA A 384 1.01 -26.95 6.02
C ALA A 384 1.47 -26.97 7.48
N ALA A 385 0.69 -26.36 8.39
CA ALA A 385 0.97 -26.39 9.82
C ALA A 385 0.85 -27.80 10.42
N ALA A 386 -0.04 -28.63 9.90
CA ALA A 386 -0.18 -30.02 10.33
C ALA A 386 1.03 -30.89 9.96
N LEU A 387 1.67 -30.63 8.80
CA LEU A 387 2.89 -31.33 8.40
C LEU A 387 4.10 -30.94 9.25
N GLN A 388 4.24 -29.66 9.62
CA GLN A 388 5.33 -29.17 10.45
C GLN A 388 4.81 -28.21 11.55
N PRO A 389 4.29 -28.73 12.68
CA PRO A 389 3.58 -27.96 13.70
C PRO A 389 4.42 -26.90 14.43
N ASN A 390 5.74 -27.00 14.33
CA ASN A 390 6.69 -26.10 14.98
C ASN A 390 7.27 -25.05 14.02
N TRP A 391 6.81 -25.01 12.77
CA TRP A 391 7.22 -24.02 11.78
C TRP A 391 6.26 -22.83 11.81
N PRO A 392 6.70 -21.61 12.28
CA PRO A 392 5.81 -20.47 12.53
C PRO A 392 5.11 -19.89 11.28
N PRO A 393 5.74 -19.77 10.09
CA PRO A 393 5.16 -19.03 8.98
C PRO A 393 3.72 -19.42 8.57
N PRO A 394 3.32 -20.69 8.45
CA PRO A 394 1.92 -21.04 8.16
C PRO A 394 0.94 -20.54 9.23
N LEU A 395 1.35 -20.57 10.50
CA LEU A 395 0.53 -20.09 11.62
C LEU A 395 0.46 -18.56 11.66
N VAL A 396 1.55 -17.86 11.30
CA VAL A 396 1.56 -16.38 11.17
C VAL A 396 0.56 -15.95 10.10
N GLU A 397 0.70 -16.49 8.88
CA GLU A 397 -0.18 -16.13 7.76
C GLU A 397 -1.64 -16.53 8.07
N ARG A 398 -1.89 -17.69 8.69
CA ARG A 398 -3.22 -18.09 9.13
C ARG A 398 -3.78 -17.10 10.15
N GLY A 399 -3.03 -16.75 11.18
CA GLY A 399 -3.50 -15.81 12.22
C GLY A 399 -3.87 -14.43 11.67
N LEU A 400 -3.07 -13.90 10.75
CA LEU A 400 -3.35 -12.62 10.09
C LEU A 400 -4.56 -12.70 9.15
N LEU A 401 -4.66 -13.76 8.38
CA LEU A 401 -5.79 -14.04 7.49
C LEU A 401 -7.10 -14.19 8.27
N GLU A 402 -7.12 -14.94 9.39
CA GLU A 402 -8.30 -15.14 10.20
C GLU A 402 -8.76 -13.83 10.84
N LEU A 403 -7.82 -12.98 11.25
CA LEU A 403 -8.13 -11.65 11.73
C LEU A 403 -8.79 -10.80 10.64
N GLN A 404 -8.28 -10.82 9.40
CA GLN A 404 -8.90 -10.11 8.27
C GLN A 404 -10.29 -10.68 7.91
N ALA A 405 -10.48 -11.98 8.03
CA ALA A 405 -11.74 -12.66 7.79
C ALA A 405 -12.77 -12.46 8.92
N GLY A 406 -12.40 -11.84 10.05
CA GLY A 406 -13.26 -11.65 11.22
C GLY A 406 -13.52 -12.93 12.02
N ARG A 407 -12.59 -13.89 11.98
CA ARG A 407 -12.61 -15.13 12.75
C ARG A 407 -11.63 -15.03 13.93
N ASP A 408 -12.07 -14.31 14.95
CA ASP A 408 -11.24 -13.86 16.07
C ASP A 408 -10.66 -15.00 16.90
N GLN A 409 -11.41 -16.09 17.09
CA GLN A 409 -10.96 -17.23 17.91
C GLN A 409 -9.88 -18.02 17.19
N GLU A 410 -10.05 -18.26 15.91
CA GLU A 410 -9.06 -18.92 15.04
C GLU A 410 -7.78 -18.07 14.95
N ALA A 411 -7.93 -16.74 14.84
CA ALA A 411 -6.79 -15.81 14.86
C ALA A 411 -6.06 -15.86 16.21
N LEU A 412 -6.78 -15.83 17.32
CA LEU A 412 -6.21 -15.92 18.66
C LEU A 412 -5.44 -17.23 18.86
N GLU A 413 -6.02 -18.36 18.45
CA GLU A 413 -5.38 -19.68 18.55
C GLU A 413 -4.06 -19.72 17.78
N ALA A 414 -4.08 -19.34 16.50
CA ALA A 414 -2.90 -19.36 15.64
C ALA A 414 -1.82 -18.40 16.16
N LEU A 415 -2.16 -17.16 16.50
CA LEU A 415 -1.21 -16.14 16.96
C LEU A 415 -0.65 -16.48 18.36
N THR A 416 -1.43 -17.10 19.25
CA THR A 416 -0.93 -17.58 20.54
C THR A 416 0.11 -18.68 20.32
N ARG A 417 -0.15 -19.62 19.42
CA ARG A 417 0.81 -20.66 19.09
C ARG A 417 2.09 -20.08 18.49
N VAL A 418 1.99 -19.07 17.62
CA VAL A 418 3.19 -18.36 17.11
C VAL A 418 3.98 -17.73 18.26
N ALA A 419 3.33 -17.07 19.21
CA ALA A 419 4.02 -16.43 20.33
C ALA A 419 4.77 -17.43 21.23
N GLU A 420 4.28 -18.68 21.32
CA GLU A 420 4.98 -19.78 22.01
C GLU A 420 6.22 -20.27 21.22
N LEU A 421 6.08 -20.39 19.89
CA LEU A 421 7.14 -20.87 19.01
C LEU A 421 8.19 -19.80 18.72
N ASP A 422 7.75 -18.55 18.50
CA ASP A 422 8.58 -17.44 18.07
C ASP A 422 8.07 -16.07 18.58
N PRO A 423 8.43 -15.68 19.82
CA PRO A 423 7.99 -14.39 20.37
C PRO A 423 8.65 -13.16 19.71
N PHE A 424 9.59 -13.34 18.79
CA PHE A 424 10.23 -12.23 18.05
C PHE A 424 9.51 -11.91 16.75
N GLN A 425 8.55 -12.73 16.34
CA GLN A 425 7.73 -12.48 15.15
C GLN A 425 6.89 -11.20 15.36
N VAL A 426 7.30 -10.11 14.68
CA VAL A 426 6.78 -8.76 14.97
C VAL A 426 5.30 -8.63 14.63
N ARG A 427 4.90 -9.08 13.43
CA ARG A 427 3.50 -8.98 12.99
C ARG A 427 2.57 -9.80 13.87
N ALA A 428 2.95 -11.05 14.14
CA ALA A 428 2.14 -11.93 14.98
C ALA A 428 1.99 -11.39 16.42
N ARG A 429 3.07 -10.88 17.02
CA ARG A 429 3.03 -10.28 18.35
C ARG A 429 2.11 -9.06 18.43
N ASN A 430 2.20 -8.16 17.47
CA ASN A 430 1.35 -6.99 17.41
C ASN A 430 -0.13 -7.39 17.21
N SER A 431 -0.40 -8.34 16.32
CA SER A 431 -1.75 -8.81 16.02
C SER A 431 -2.36 -9.62 17.18
N LEU A 432 -1.53 -10.39 17.93
CA LEU A 432 -1.97 -11.05 19.14
C LEU A 432 -2.39 -10.04 20.22
N ALA A 433 -1.60 -8.99 20.43
CA ALA A 433 -1.97 -7.94 21.36
C ALA A 433 -3.27 -7.23 20.95
N LEU A 434 -3.45 -7.00 19.65
CA LEU A 434 -4.69 -6.41 19.12
C LEU A 434 -5.90 -7.31 19.35
N ILE A 435 -5.83 -8.61 19.02
CA ILE A 435 -7.00 -9.49 19.17
C ILE A 435 -7.39 -9.67 20.62
N GLN A 436 -6.41 -9.72 21.54
CA GLN A 436 -6.67 -9.73 22.97
C GLN A 436 -7.40 -8.46 23.44
N GLU A 437 -7.08 -7.30 22.87
CA GLU A 437 -7.79 -6.05 23.14
C GLU A 437 -9.20 -6.08 22.54
N LEU A 438 -9.36 -6.49 21.28
CA LEU A 438 -10.66 -6.56 20.57
C LEU A 438 -11.67 -7.46 21.28
N LEU A 439 -11.20 -8.55 21.91
CA LEU A 439 -12.08 -9.45 22.70
C LEU A 439 -12.65 -8.81 23.97
N THR A 440 -12.14 -7.64 24.40
CA THR A 440 -12.67 -6.86 25.51
C THR A 440 -13.71 -5.81 25.09
N TYR A 441 -13.92 -5.63 23.78
CA TYR A 441 -14.78 -4.60 23.25
C TYR A 441 -16.27 -4.93 23.49
N GLU A 442 -17.05 -3.88 23.68
CA GLU A 442 -18.51 -3.96 23.67
C GLU A 442 -19.04 -3.93 22.23
N THR A 443 -20.26 -4.38 22.04
CA THR A 443 -20.92 -4.41 20.73
C THR A 443 -22.33 -3.81 20.82
N VAL A 444 -22.72 -3.12 19.74
CA VAL A 444 -24.11 -2.80 19.42
C VAL A 444 -24.42 -3.34 18.04
N GLU A 445 -25.68 -3.74 17.80
CA GLU A 445 -26.04 -4.43 16.56
C GLU A 445 -27.30 -3.84 15.93
N SER A 446 -27.36 -3.89 14.61
CA SER A 446 -28.55 -3.69 13.79
C SER A 446 -28.83 -4.94 12.93
N ASP A 447 -29.72 -4.84 11.96
CA ASP A 447 -30.08 -6.00 11.12
C ASP A 447 -28.90 -6.49 10.29
N HIS A 448 -28.04 -5.59 9.75
CA HIS A 448 -26.94 -5.91 8.85
C HIS A 448 -25.54 -5.64 9.45
N PHE A 449 -25.44 -5.01 10.62
CA PHE A 449 -24.16 -4.59 11.19
C PHE A 449 -23.97 -5.00 12.65
N ILE A 450 -22.68 -5.18 13.01
CA ILE A 450 -22.17 -5.27 14.37
C ILE A 450 -21.12 -4.17 14.54
N VAL A 451 -21.33 -3.23 15.45
CA VAL A 451 -20.33 -2.21 15.77
C VAL A 451 -19.63 -2.59 17.06
N ARG A 452 -18.32 -2.75 17.00
CA ARG A 452 -17.44 -3.09 18.14
C ARG A 452 -16.64 -1.86 18.53
N PHE A 453 -16.58 -1.56 19.80
CA PHE A 453 -15.91 -0.36 20.32
C PHE A 453 -15.33 -0.60 21.71
N ARG A 454 -14.30 0.16 22.03
CA ARG A 454 -13.72 0.17 23.37
C ARG A 454 -14.71 0.78 24.34
N PRO A 455 -14.96 0.17 25.54
CA PRO A 455 -15.82 0.76 26.56
C PRO A 455 -15.43 2.19 26.91
N GLY A 456 -16.39 3.10 26.95
CA GLY A 456 -16.18 4.52 27.26
C GLY A 456 -16.83 5.46 26.25
N VAL A 457 -16.20 6.58 25.95
CA VAL A 457 -16.76 7.66 25.10
C VAL A 457 -17.11 7.22 23.69
N ASP A 458 -16.47 6.15 23.17
CA ASP A 458 -16.74 5.63 21.82
C ASP A 458 -18.16 5.05 21.71
N ARG A 459 -18.82 4.71 22.81
CA ARG A 459 -20.22 4.32 22.85
C ARG A 459 -21.15 5.36 22.21
N VAL A 460 -20.86 6.66 22.42
CA VAL A 460 -21.64 7.77 21.84
C VAL A 460 -21.74 7.63 20.33
N MET A 461 -20.63 7.38 19.67
CA MET A 461 -20.60 7.20 18.22
C MET A 461 -21.20 5.86 17.81
N ALA A 462 -20.82 4.76 18.49
CA ALA A 462 -21.24 3.41 18.14
C ALA A 462 -22.77 3.25 18.10
N GLU A 463 -23.49 3.80 19.10
CA GLU A 463 -24.95 3.78 19.16
C GLU A 463 -25.59 4.63 18.05
N GLU A 464 -24.97 5.74 17.66
CA GLU A 464 -25.45 6.61 16.59
C GLU A 464 -25.23 6.05 15.20
N MET A 465 -24.25 5.15 15.03
CA MET A 465 -23.95 4.56 13.74
C MET A 465 -25.08 3.70 13.19
N LEU A 466 -25.86 3.02 14.03
CA LEU A 466 -26.77 1.97 13.60
C LEU A 466 -27.79 2.41 12.54
N ALA A 467 -28.44 3.55 12.71
CA ALA A 467 -29.43 4.03 11.74
C ALA A 467 -28.79 4.49 10.41
N PRO A 468 -27.73 5.31 10.38
CA PRO A 468 -27.00 5.63 9.15
C PRO A 468 -26.42 4.42 8.44
N LEU A 469 -25.99 3.38 9.18
CA LEU A 469 -25.47 2.14 8.58
C LEU A 469 -26.53 1.38 7.79
N GLU A 470 -27.76 1.27 8.33
CA GLU A 470 -28.87 0.62 7.61
C GLU A 470 -29.28 1.43 6.36
N GLU A 471 -29.22 2.76 6.40
CA GLU A 471 -29.42 3.60 5.24
C GLU A 471 -28.33 3.36 4.17
N ILE A 472 -27.06 3.33 4.58
CA ILE A 472 -25.93 3.00 3.72
C ILE A 472 -26.12 1.62 3.09
N HIS A 473 -26.51 0.62 3.88
CA HIS A 473 -26.79 -0.73 3.39
C HIS A 473 -27.86 -0.70 2.28
N SER A 474 -28.99 -0.06 2.53
CA SER A 474 -30.07 0.02 1.55
C SER A 474 -29.61 0.66 0.22
N ILE A 475 -28.80 1.72 0.28
CA ILE A 475 -28.29 2.41 -0.90
C ILE A 475 -27.29 1.54 -1.65
N VAL A 476 -26.29 1.02 -0.95
CA VAL A 476 -25.15 0.31 -1.57
C VAL A 476 -25.55 -1.07 -2.06
N ALA A 477 -26.29 -1.85 -1.24
CA ALA A 477 -26.78 -3.16 -1.65
C ALA A 477 -27.74 -3.06 -2.84
N GLY A 478 -28.60 -2.04 -2.85
CA GLY A 478 -29.50 -1.76 -3.98
C GLY A 478 -28.76 -1.37 -5.26
N ALA A 479 -27.75 -0.50 -5.16
CA ALA A 479 -26.95 -0.06 -6.30
C ALA A 479 -26.09 -1.19 -6.91
N LEU A 480 -25.60 -2.09 -6.07
CA LEU A 480 -24.73 -3.19 -6.47
C LEU A 480 -25.48 -4.52 -6.66
N ASP A 481 -26.80 -4.54 -6.57
CA ASP A 481 -27.64 -5.75 -6.68
C ASP A 481 -27.07 -6.96 -5.94
N HIS A 482 -26.60 -6.73 -4.70
CA HIS A 482 -25.99 -7.77 -3.89
C HIS A 482 -26.04 -7.45 -2.40
N GLU A 483 -26.33 -8.47 -1.61
CA GLU A 483 -26.42 -8.41 -0.16
C GLU A 483 -25.39 -9.37 0.46
N PRO A 484 -24.47 -8.90 1.32
CA PRO A 484 -23.53 -9.77 2.01
C PRO A 484 -24.25 -10.84 2.84
N SER A 485 -23.76 -12.08 2.79
CA SER A 485 -24.42 -13.23 3.44
C SER A 485 -24.37 -13.24 4.96
N ARG A 486 -23.60 -12.32 5.56
CA ARG A 486 -23.45 -12.16 7.02
C ARG A 486 -23.39 -10.68 7.39
N LYS A 487 -23.72 -10.34 8.64
CA LYS A 487 -23.53 -8.99 9.16
C LYS A 487 -22.10 -8.51 8.98
N THR A 488 -21.94 -7.25 8.61
CA THR A 488 -20.64 -6.60 8.53
C THR A 488 -20.23 -6.10 9.91
N THR A 489 -19.03 -6.45 10.34
CA THR A 489 -18.46 -5.96 11.60
C THR A 489 -17.71 -4.66 11.36
N ILE A 490 -18.07 -3.61 12.10
CA ILE A 490 -17.35 -2.33 12.14
C ILE A 490 -16.56 -2.27 13.44
N GLU A 491 -15.26 -2.09 13.36
CA GLU A 491 -14.37 -2.00 14.51
C GLU A 491 -13.86 -0.57 14.67
N LEU A 492 -14.29 0.10 15.75
CA LEU A 492 -13.79 1.43 16.11
C LEU A 492 -12.46 1.29 16.85
N MET A 493 -11.37 1.59 16.13
CA MET A 493 -10.02 1.55 16.71
C MET A 493 -9.78 2.75 17.61
N PRO A 494 -9.12 2.56 18.76
CA PRO A 494 -8.92 3.63 19.73
C PRO A 494 -7.93 4.71 19.28
N ASP A 495 -7.03 4.38 18.34
CA ASP A 495 -6.06 5.28 17.74
C ASP A 495 -5.52 4.73 16.41
N HIS A 496 -4.77 5.56 15.71
CA HIS A 496 -4.18 5.25 14.40
C HIS A 496 -3.17 4.09 14.45
N ARG A 497 -2.46 3.89 15.55
CA ARG A 497 -1.52 2.79 15.72
C ARG A 497 -2.22 1.44 15.72
N TRP A 498 -3.30 1.31 16.51
CA TRP A 498 -4.08 0.08 16.57
C TRP A 498 -4.77 -0.21 15.23
N PHE A 499 -5.24 0.84 14.56
CA PHE A 499 -5.75 0.72 13.21
C PHE A 499 -4.68 0.18 12.23
N GLY A 500 -3.46 0.70 12.27
CA GLY A 500 -2.35 0.19 11.46
C GLY A 500 -2.07 -1.30 11.71
N VAL A 501 -2.02 -1.70 12.98
CA VAL A 501 -1.84 -3.12 13.38
C VAL A 501 -2.99 -3.99 12.85
N ARG A 502 -4.24 -3.50 12.91
CA ARG A 502 -5.42 -4.23 12.43
C ARG A 502 -5.34 -4.59 10.94
N ILE A 503 -4.82 -3.71 10.14
CA ILE A 503 -4.77 -3.89 8.69
C ILE A 503 -3.50 -4.61 8.21
N THR A 504 -2.34 -4.30 8.81
CA THR A 504 -1.03 -4.77 8.29
C THR A 504 -0.24 -5.64 9.28
N GLY A 505 -0.67 -5.74 10.53
CA GLY A 505 0.16 -6.28 11.62
C GLY A 505 1.25 -5.30 12.11
N MET A 506 1.33 -4.10 11.51
CA MET A 506 2.36 -3.09 11.81
C MET A 506 1.71 -1.75 12.20
N PRO A 507 2.34 -0.94 13.08
CA PRO A 507 1.71 0.24 13.69
C PRO A 507 1.68 1.50 12.80
N ALA A 508 1.94 1.38 11.51
CA ALA A 508 2.00 2.52 10.58
C ALA A 508 1.24 2.21 9.28
N ILE A 509 0.29 3.09 8.95
CA ILE A 509 -0.50 3.02 7.71
C ILE A 509 -0.90 4.46 7.32
N HIS A 510 -1.33 4.66 6.07
CA HIS A 510 -1.66 6.00 5.53
C HIS A 510 -3.16 6.22 5.26
N THR A 511 -4.03 5.33 5.72
CA THR A 511 -5.48 5.46 5.59
C THR A 511 -6.13 5.55 6.96
N ILE A 512 -7.40 5.94 7.04
CA ILE A 512 -8.17 6.11 8.28
C ILE A 512 -9.23 5.02 8.48
N ALA A 513 -9.57 4.31 7.42
CA ALA A 513 -10.47 3.18 7.43
C ALA A 513 -10.03 2.17 6.37
N ALA A 514 -10.45 0.92 6.51
CA ALA A 514 -10.23 -0.12 5.50
C ALA A 514 -11.20 -1.29 5.69
N ALA A 515 -11.78 -1.76 4.58
CA ALA A 515 -12.55 -2.99 4.52
C ALA A 515 -11.69 -4.19 4.13
N THR A 516 -11.75 -5.25 4.90
CA THR A 516 -11.08 -6.53 4.59
C THR A 516 -12.03 -7.58 3.99
N GLY A 517 -13.22 -7.15 3.67
CA GLY A 517 -14.37 -7.96 3.26
C GLY A 517 -15.46 -7.86 4.32
N PRO A 518 -15.61 -8.83 5.23
CA PRO A 518 -16.68 -8.82 6.23
C PRO A 518 -16.42 -7.88 7.43
N VAL A 519 -15.25 -7.31 7.53
CA VAL A 519 -14.85 -6.40 8.61
C VAL A 519 -14.38 -5.08 8.03
N ILE A 520 -14.89 -3.99 8.59
CA ILE A 520 -14.43 -2.62 8.35
C ILE A 520 -13.78 -2.15 9.64
N ALA A 521 -12.50 -1.87 9.60
CA ALA A 521 -11.81 -1.21 10.70
C ALA A 521 -11.69 0.28 10.39
N MET A 522 -11.93 1.13 11.39
CA MET A 522 -11.78 2.58 11.27
C MET A 522 -11.29 3.20 12.57
N GLU A 523 -10.57 4.30 12.46
CA GLU A 523 -10.26 5.12 13.62
C GLU A 523 -11.45 6.02 13.94
N ALA A 524 -11.84 6.17 15.19
CA ALA A 524 -12.86 7.13 15.56
C ALA A 524 -12.38 8.58 15.29
N PRO A 525 -13.23 9.48 14.71
CA PRO A 525 -12.85 10.85 14.37
C PRO A 525 -12.65 11.72 15.61
N LYS A 526 -11.45 11.65 16.18
CA LYS A 526 -11.04 12.34 17.41
C LYS A 526 -9.91 13.32 17.16
N ILE A 527 -9.88 14.41 17.91
CA ILE A 527 -8.75 15.34 17.95
C ILE A 527 -7.78 14.89 19.04
N GLY A 528 -6.49 14.82 18.72
CA GLY A 528 -5.46 14.52 19.74
C GLY A 528 -4.18 13.95 19.15
N PRO A 529 -3.14 13.74 19.98
CA PRO A 529 -1.95 13.04 19.56
C PRO A 529 -2.31 11.58 19.22
N ASN A 530 -1.79 11.07 18.11
CA ASN A 530 -2.07 9.73 17.56
C ASN A 530 -3.47 9.55 16.95
N HIS A 531 -4.19 10.64 16.73
CA HIS A 531 -5.48 10.63 16.03
C HIS A 531 -5.39 11.39 14.71
N THR A 532 -6.13 10.91 13.71
CA THR A 532 -6.17 11.53 12.37
C THR A 532 -6.91 12.86 12.36
N GLY A 533 -7.82 13.08 13.32
CA GLY A 533 -8.65 14.30 13.43
C GLY A 533 -10.12 14.02 13.10
N GLU A 534 -10.87 15.11 12.96
CA GLU A 534 -12.29 15.07 12.58
C GLU A 534 -12.46 14.74 11.10
N TYR A 535 -13.47 13.96 10.76
CA TYR A 535 -13.86 13.63 9.39
C TYR A 535 -15.28 13.08 9.32
N ASP A 536 -15.91 13.20 8.16
CA ASP A 536 -17.24 12.68 7.87
C ASP A 536 -17.22 11.14 7.87
N TRP A 537 -17.48 10.56 9.03
CA TRP A 537 -17.43 9.10 9.20
C TRP A 537 -18.54 8.38 8.41
N VAL A 538 -19.67 9.03 8.15
CA VAL A 538 -20.77 8.44 7.36
C VAL A 538 -20.32 8.22 5.93
N ARG A 539 -19.66 9.22 5.32
CA ARG A 539 -19.10 9.13 3.98
C ARG A 539 -17.98 8.07 3.91
N VAL A 540 -17.08 8.06 4.90
CA VAL A 540 -16.00 7.07 4.96
C VAL A 540 -16.55 5.65 5.09
N ILE A 541 -17.52 5.40 5.98
CA ILE A 541 -18.14 4.08 6.10
C ILE A 541 -18.89 3.68 4.84
N ARG A 542 -19.54 4.62 4.16
CA ARG A 542 -20.20 4.32 2.88
C ARG A 542 -19.20 3.85 1.84
N HIS A 543 -18.04 4.49 1.74
CA HIS A 543 -16.93 4.05 0.90
C HIS A 543 -16.49 2.62 1.27
N GLU A 544 -16.17 2.37 2.54
CA GLU A 544 -15.70 1.07 3.01
C GLU A 544 -16.76 -0.03 2.86
N TYR A 545 -18.04 0.31 3.02
CA TYR A 545 -19.11 -0.65 2.85
C TYR A 545 -19.30 -1.06 1.37
N VAL A 546 -19.03 -0.16 0.42
CA VAL A 546 -18.97 -0.51 -1.00
C VAL A 546 -17.92 -1.60 -1.23
N HIS A 547 -16.75 -1.52 -0.60
CA HIS A 547 -15.77 -2.60 -0.66
C HIS A 547 -16.32 -3.91 -0.10
N THR A 548 -16.98 -3.87 1.06
CA THR A 548 -17.60 -5.08 1.64
C THR A 548 -18.55 -5.74 0.65
N VAL A 549 -19.42 -4.97 0.00
CA VAL A 549 -20.41 -5.51 -0.94
C VAL A 549 -19.75 -5.98 -2.25
N THR A 550 -18.84 -5.20 -2.82
CA THR A 550 -18.13 -5.57 -4.07
C THR A 550 -17.25 -6.81 -3.89
N LEU A 551 -16.52 -6.90 -2.77
CA LEU A 551 -15.71 -8.06 -2.43
C LEU A 551 -16.59 -9.31 -2.21
N SER A 552 -17.73 -9.17 -1.53
CA SER A 552 -18.70 -10.25 -1.35
C SER A 552 -19.29 -10.71 -2.67
N ARG A 553 -19.77 -9.78 -3.53
CA ARG A 553 -20.33 -10.08 -4.86
C ARG A 553 -19.35 -10.82 -5.75
N THR A 554 -18.11 -10.40 -5.75
CA THR A 554 -17.07 -10.91 -6.65
C THR A 554 -16.23 -12.04 -6.04
N LYS A 555 -16.56 -12.53 -4.86
CA LYS A 555 -15.77 -13.53 -4.11
C LYS A 555 -14.31 -13.11 -3.93
N ASN A 556 -14.09 -11.81 -3.66
CA ASN A 556 -12.78 -11.15 -3.54
C ASN A 556 -11.91 -11.19 -4.82
N ARG A 557 -12.52 -11.29 -6.03
CA ARG A 557 -11.78 -11.39 -7.31
C ARG A 557 -11.81 -10.14 -8.15
N ILE A 558 -12.38 -9.06 -7.62
CA ILE A 558 -12.47 -7.75 -8.28
C ILE A 558 -11.08 -7.08 -8.39
N PRO A 559 -10.72 -6.44 -9.51
CA PRO A 559 -9.52 -5.61 -9.60
C PRO A 559 -9.54 -4.47 -8.57
N HIS A 560 -8.37 -4.16 -7.99
CA HIS A 560 -8.28 -3.15 -6.92
C HIS A 560 -8.79 -1.78 -7.37
N TRP A 561 -8.34 -1.30 -8.54
CA TRP A 561 -8.80 0.00 -9.06
C TRP A 561 -10.33 0.05 -9.23
N PHE A 562 -10.96 -1.07 -9.61
CA PHE A 562 -12.38 -1.09 -9.93
C PHE A 562 -13.26 -1.06 -8.66
N THR A 563 -12.83 -1.74 -7.58
CA THR A 563 -13.52 -1.63 -6.30
C THR A 563 -13.36 -0.24 -5.68
N GLU A 564 -12.18 0.39 -5.80
CA GLU A 564 -11.94 1.77 -5.36
C GLU A 564 -12.77 2.77 -6.18
N ALA A 565 -12.83 2.58 -7.50
CA ALA A 565 -13.64 3.39 -8.39
C ALA A 565 -15.14 3.32 -8.05
N ALA A 566 -15.65 2.12 -7.80
CA ALA A 566 -17.03 1.90 -7.36
C ALA A 566 -17.30 2.56 -6.00
N ALA A 567 -16.34 2.48 -5.07
CA ALA A 567 -16.46 3.07 -3.75
C ALA A 567 -16.56 4.60 -3.81
N VAL A 568 -15.66 5.27 -4.55
CA VAL A 568 -15.71 6.73 -4.73
C VAL A 568 -16.99 7.16 -5.48
N TYR A 569 -17.41 6.40 -6.50
CA TYR A 569 -18.63 6.69 -7.25
C TYR A 569 -19.88 6.63 -6.35
N LEU A 570 -20.00 5.57 -5.53
CA LEU A 570 -21.12 5.35 -4.65
C LEU A 570 -21.09 6.16 -3.35
N GLU A 571 -19.98 6.84 -3.02
CA GLU A 571 -19.99 7.89 -1.99
C GLU A 571 -21.07 8.95 -2.29
N GLY A 572 -21.34 9.21 -3.57
CA GLY A 572 -22.35 10.15 -4.03
C GLY A 572 -22.01 11.62 -3.74
N ALA A 573 -20.74 11.92 -3.46
CA ALA A 573 -20.27 13.26 -3.21
C ALA A 573 -19.65 13.88 -4.47
N PRO A 574 -19.83 15.20 -4.70
CA PRO A 574 -19.22 15.87 -5.84
C PRO A 574 -17.69 15.91 -5.68
N ARG A 575 -16.97 15.86 -6.81
CA ARG A 575 -15.50 16.02 -6.80
C ARG A 575 -15.10 17.35 -6.16
N ASP A 576 -14.06 17.32 -5.37
CA ASP A 576 -13.43 18.54 -4.90
C ASP A 576 -12.56 19.18 -5.99
N TYR A 577 -12.28 20.48 -5.82
CA TYR A 577 -11.54 21.27 -6.79
C TYR A 577 -10.10 20.78 -6.99
N SER A 578 -9.44 20.34 -5.92
CA SER A 578 -8.06 19.84 -6.00
C SER A 578 -7.99 18.54 -6.80
N THR A 579 -8.99 17.68 -6.69
CA THR A 579 -9.15 16.48 -7.51
C THR A 579 -9.34 16.84 -8.99
N CYS A 580 -10.19 17.82 -9.30
CA CYS A 580 -10.37 18.30 -10.68
C CYS A 580 -9.06 18.87 -11.25
N GLN A 581 -8.32 19.68 -10.47
CA GLN A 581 -7.02 20.22 -10.87
C GLN A 581 -6.00 19.11 -11.16
N LEU A 582 -5.94 18.09 -10.29
CA LEU A 582 -5.04 16.94 -10.45
C LEU A 582 -5.33 16.17 -11.76
N LEU A 583 -6.62 15.88 -12.00
CA LEU A 583 -7.05 15.15 -13.22
C LEU A 583 -6.76 15.95 -14.49
N VAL A 584 -7.08 17.25 -14.52
CA VAL A 584 -6.80 18.12 -15.66
C VAL A 584 -5.30 18.25 -15.90
N SER A 585 -4.50 18.35 -14.84
CA SER A 585 -3.04 18.34 -14.96
C SER A 585 -2.53 17.03 -15.57
N ALA A 586 -3.00 15.88 -15.09
CA ALA A 586 -2.62 14.59 -15.65
C ALA A 586 -3.05 14.43 -17.12
N LEU A 587 -4.28 14.89 -17.46
CA LEU A 587 -4.82 14.86 -18.81
C LEU A 587 -4.02 15.74 -19.78
N THR A 588 -3.69 16.98 -19.37
CA THR A 588 -2.98 17.95 -20.23
C THR A 588 -1.51 17.64 -20.41
N THR A 589 -0.90 16.89 -19.49
CA THR A 589 0.52 16.48 -19.52
C THR A 589 0.72 15.05 -20.01
N ASP A 590 -0.34 14.37 -20.46
CA ASP A 590 -0.29 12.97 -20.90
C ASP A 590 0.27 12.03 -19.80
N GLN A 591 -0.22 12.20 -18.55
CA GLN A 591 0.20 11.45 -17.37
C GLN A 591 -0.96 10.70 -16.70
N LEU A 592 -2.03 10.43 -17.45
CA LEU A 592 -3.05 9.47 -16.98
C LEU A 592 -2.43 8.08 -16.89
N PHE A 593 -2.80 7.33 -15.87
CA PHE A 593 -2.36 5.93 -15.73
C PHE A 593 -3.01 5.04 -16.79
N ASP A 594 -2.25 4.07 -17.26
CA ASP A 594 -2.82 2.94 -18.00
C ASP A 594 -3.42 1.89 -17.02
N MET A 595 -3.98 0.82 -17.57
CA MET A 595 -4.66 -0.23 -16.79
C MET A 595 -3.71 -1.09 -15.95
N ASP A 596 -2.43 -1.11 -16.26
CA ASP A 596 -1.42 -1.86 -15.50
C ASP A 596 -0.83 -0.99 -14.37
N GLU A 597 -0.66 0.31 -14.63
CA GLU A 597 -0.09 1.27 -13.66
C GLU A 597 -1.06 1.63 -12.52
N ILE A 598 -2.37 1.76 -12.83
CA ILE A 598 -3.34 2.29 -11.87
C ILE A 598 -3.41 1.46 -10.57
N ASN A 599 -3.40 0.13 -10.66
CA ASN A 599 -3.44 -0.74 -9.48
C ASN A 599 -2.21 -0.56 -8.58
N ILE A 600 -1.04 -0.35 -9.17
CA ILE A 600 0.22 -0.15 -8.43
C ILE A 600 0.23 1.22 -7.75
N ALA A 601 -0.32 2.25 -8.39
CA ALA A 601 -0.35 3.61 -7.88
C ALA A 601 -1.11 3.75 -6.55
N PHE A 602 -2.12 2.91 -6.29
CA PHE A 602 -2.82 2.85 -5.00
C PHE A 602 -1.91 2.39 -3.86
N VAL A 603 -1.11 1.35 -4.11
CA VAL A 603 -0.34 0.67 -3.07
C VAL A 603 1.03 1.32 -2.88
N ARG A 604 1.73 1.59 -3.99
CA ARG A 604 3.06 2.19 -3.99
C ARG A 604 3.15 3.33 -5.01
N PRO A 605 2.73 4.53 -4.64
CA PRO A 605 2.84 5.72 -5.50
C PRO A 605 4.31 6.05 -5.77
N LYS A 606 4.65 6.35 -7.02
CA LYS A 606 5.97 6.83 -7.45
C LYS A 606 6.17 8.31 -7.11
N LYS A 607 5.06 9.08 -7.15
CA LYS A 607 5.01 10.50 -6.79
C LYS A 607 4.01 10.70 -5.64
N PRO A 608 4.15 11.72 -4.82
CA PRO A 608 3.20 12.00 -3.73
C PRO A 608 1.73 12.12 -4.16
N THR A 609 1.49 12.50 -5.42
CA THR A 609 0.15 12.70 -6.01
C THR A 609 -0.45 11.44 -6.63
N ASP A 610 0.35 10.40 -6.90
CA ASP A 610 -0.10 9.23 -7.69
C ASP A 610 -1.27 8.50 -7.04
N ARG A 611 -1.25 8.32 -5.73
CA ARG A 611 -2.37 7.66 -5.03
C ARG A 611 -3.66 8.47 -5.17
N ALA A 612 -3.60 9.77 -4.95
CA ALA A 612 -4.77 10.65 -5.13
C ALA A 612 -5.26 10.63 -6.58
N GLN A 613 -4.33 10.62 -7.55
CA GLN A 613 -4.68 10.48 -8.96
C GLN A 613 -5.33 9.14 -9.27
N ALA A 614 -4.85 8.03 -8.68
CA ALA A 614 -5.42 6.71 -8.91
C ALA A 614 -6.89 6.64 -8.43
N TYR A 615 -7.19 7.17 -7.24
CA TYR A 615 -8.58 7.31 -6.77
C TYR A 615 -9.43 8.17 -7.71
N ALA A 616 -8.92 9.34 -8.05
CA ALA A 616 -9.62 10.30 -8.89
C ALA A 616 -9.86 9.78 -10.32
N GLN A 617 -8.83 9.21 -10.94
CA GLN A 617 -8.91 8.64 -12.30
C GLN A 617 -9.77 7.37 -12.32
N GLY A 618 -9.65 6.50 -11.31
CA GLY A 618 -10.50 5.32 -11.18
C GLY A 618 -11.98 5.70 -11.13
N HIS A 619 -12.33 6.67 -10.28
CA HIS A 619 -13.67 7.23 -10.23
C HIS A 619 -14.14 7.77 -11.61
N TRP A 620 -13.30 8.53 -12.29
CA TRP A 620 -13.59 9.11 -13.60
C TRP A 620 -13.78 8.05 -14.68
N MET A 621 -12.98 6.99 -14.64
CA MET A 621 -13.15 5.83 -15.52
C MET A 621 -14.46 5.06 -15.23
N TYR A 622 -14.87 4.97 -13.97
CA TYR A 622 -16.13 4.33 -13.60
C TYR A 622 -17.34 5.12 -14.10
N GLU A 623 -17.32 6.45 -13.96
CA GLU A 623 -18.35 7.33 -14.55
C GLU A 623 -18.41 7.17 -16.07
N TYR A 624 -17.27 7.13 -16.75
CA TYR A 624 -17.21 6.87 -18.18
C TYR A 624 -17.84 5.53 -18.55
N ILE A 625 -17.59 4.46 -17.77
CA ILE A 625 -18.20 3.16 -18.00
C ILE A 625 -19.73 3.26 -17.86
N VAL A 626 -20.22 3.89 -16.82
CA VAL A 626 -21.67 4.04 -16.57
C VAL A 626 -22.33 4.88 -17.67
N GLU A 627 -21.74 6.01 -18.04
CA GLU A 627 -22.31 6.91 -19.04
C GLU A 627 -22.28 6.29 -20.45
N ARG A 628 -21.19 5.63 -20.82
CA ARG A 628 -20.98 5.13 -22.17
C ARG A 628 -21.61 3.76 -22.42
N PHE A 629 -21.59 2.87 -21.42
CA PHE A 629 -22.01 1.47 -21.56
C PHE A 629 -23.23 1.12 -20.70
N GLY A 630 -23.73 2.07 -19.90
CA GLY A 630 -24.92 1.93 -19.07
C GLY A 630 -24.63 1.42 -17.64
N GLU A 631 -25.59 1.66 -16.74
CA GLU A 631 -25.49 1.31 -15.30
C GLU A 631 -25.29 -0.19 -15.02
N GLU A 632 -25.70 -1.07 -15.95
CA GLU A 632 -25.50 -2.51 -15.81
C GLU A 632 -24.08 -2.99 -16.16
N ALA A 633 -23.28 -2.19 -16.88
CA ALA A 633 -21.97 -2.61 -17.34
C ALA A 633 -21.02 -2.93 -16.18
N PRO A 634 -20.90 -2.10 -15.11
CA PRO A 634 -20.12 -2.44 -13.94
C PRO A 634 -20.56 -3.74 -13.26
N LEU A 635 -21.86 -3.99 -13.17
CA LEU A 635 -22.42 -5.19 -12.54
C LEU A 635 -22.08 -6.46 -13.34
N LYS A 636 -22.15 -6.40 -14.67
CA LYS A 636 -21.75 -7.50 -15.56
C LYS A 636 -20.25 -7.79 -15.48
N LEU A 637 -19.41 -6.77 -15.33
CA LEU A 637 -17.97 -6.96 -15.08
C LEU A 637 -17.75 -7.69 -13.74
N MET A 638 -18.46 -7.29 -12.68
CA MET A 638 -18.38 -7.94 -11.37
C MET A 638 -18.82 -9.41 -11.42
N ASP A 639 -19.84 -9.76 -12.21
CA ASP A 639 -20.28 -11.15 -12.40
C ASP A 639 -19.18 -11.99 -13.05
N LEU A 640 -18.51 -11.49 -14.05
CA LEU A 640 -17.38 -12.17 -14.68
C LEU A 640 -16.19 -12.32 -13.72
N TYR A 641 -15.90 -11.30 -12.90
CA TYR A 641 -14.87 -11.41 -11.86
C TYR A 641 -15.24 -12.48 -10.82
N ALA A 642 -16.52 -12.57 -10.40
CA ALA A 642 -17.00 -13.62 -9.51
C ALA A 642 -16.76 -15.03 -10.06
N ASP A 643 -16.80 -15.17 -11.38
CA ASP A 643 -16.52 -16.43 -12.10
C ASP A 643 -15.02 -16.67 -12.35
N GLY A 644 -14.17 -15.73 -11.93
CA GLY A 644 -12.72 -15.83 -12.06
C GLY A 644 -12.17 -15.37 -13.41
N VAL A 645 -13.00 -14.75 -14.25
CA VAL A 645 -12.54 -14.15 -15.51
C VAL A 645 -11.68 -12.92 -15.18
N ARG A 646 -10.53 -12.82 -15.81
CA ARG A 646 -9.59 -11.71 -15.61
C ARG A 646 -10.04 -10.44 -16.33
N GLU A 647 -9.67 -9.28 -15.80
CA GLU A 647 -10.01 -7.97 -16.36
C GLU A 647 -9.71 -7.88 -17.87
N ARG A 648 -8.56 -8.41 -18.30
CA ARG A 648 -8.11 -8.41 -19.69
C ARG A 648 -9.08 -9.13 -20.65
N GLU A 649 -9.85 -10.08 -20.14
CA GLU A 649 -10.87 -10.82 -20.85
C GLU A 649 -12.28 -10.31 -20.57
N ALA A 650 -12.53 -9.84 -19.36
CA ALA A 650 -13.84 -9.35 -18.92
C ALA A 650 -14.21 -8.04 -19.60
N MET A 651 -13.28 -7.08 -19.72
CA MET A 651 -13.55 -5.77 -20.35
C MET A 651 -13.97 -5.91 -21.82
N PRO A 652 -13.23 -6.61 -22.71
CA PRO A 652 -13.68 -6.82 -24.08
C PRO A 652 -15.03 -7.55 -24.18
N SER A 653 -15.28 -8.50 -23.27
CA SER A 653 -16.52 -9.27 -23.25
C SER A 653 -17.75 -8.42 -22.93
N VAL A 654 -17.65 -7.46 -22.01
CA VAL A 654 -18.76 -6.62 -21.55
C VAL A 654 -18.82 -5.30 -22.33
N LEU A 655 -17.68 -4.64 -22.51
CA LEU A 655 -17.60 -3.30 -23.12
C LEU A 655 -17.43 -3.36 -24.64
N GLY A 656 -16.99 -4.52 -25.18
CA GLY A 656 -16.77 -4.69 -26.63
C GLY A 656 -15.52 -4.02 -27.16
N ILE A 657 -14.63 -3.52 -26.28
CA ILE A 657 -13.38 -2.84 -26.63
C ILE A 657 -12.23 -3.37 -25.78
N GLU A 658 -11.02 -3.39 -26.33
CA GLU A 658 -9.80 -3.78 -25.63
C GLU A 658 -9.35 -2.70 -24.63
N ARG A 659 -8.51 -3.08 -23.64
CA ARG A 659 -8.05 -2.18 -22.55
C ARG A 659 -7.37 -0.91 -23.08
N ASP A 660 -6.51 -1.03 -24.09
CA ASP A 660 -5.81 0.12 -24.68
C ASP A 660 -6.78 1.04 -25.44
N GLU A 661 -7.81 0.46 -26.07
CA GLU A 661 -8.88 1.21 -26.73
C GLU A 661 -9.74 1.92 -25.69
N PHE A 662 -10.04 1.26 -24.57
CA PHE A 662 -10.76 1.86 -23.45
C PHE A 662 -10.05 3.12 -22.91
N ILE A 663 -8.75 3.05 -22.64
CA ILE A 663 -7.98 4.20 -22.15
C ILE A 663 -7.97 5.35 -23.17
N ARG A 664 -7.81 5.03 -24.45
CA ARG A 664 -7.83 6.05 -25.52
C ARG A 664 -9.18 6.75 -25.61
N ASP A 665 -10.27 5.99 -25.62
CA ASP A 665 -11.64 6.51 -25.73
C ASP A 665 -12.05 7.27 -24.45
N PHE A 666 -11.69 6.74 -23.28
CA PHE A 666 -11.82 7.44 -22.00
C PHE A 666 -11.08 8.79 -22.02
N THR A 667 -9.84 8.83 -22.51
CA THR A 667 -9.06 10.07 -22.57
C THR A 667 -9.76 11.11 -23.46
N ALA A 668 -10.34 10.70 -24.58
CA ALA A 668 -11.10 11.59 -25.46
C ALA A 668 -12.35 12.15 -24.75
N TRP A 669 -13.13 11.29 -24.09
CA TRP A 669 -14.29 11.69 -23.29
C TRP A 669 -13.91 12.60 -22.12
N ALA A 670 -12.80 12.31 -21.45
CA ALA A 670 -12.29 13.09 -20.30
C ALA A 670 -12.00 14.56 -20.66
N TRP A 671 -11.55 14.83 -21.88
CA TRP A 671 -11.39 16.22 -22.37
C TRP A 671 -12.72 16.96 -22.47
N GLU A 672 -13.79 16.28 -22.90
CA GLU A 672 -15.13 16.89 -23.00
C GLU A 672 -15.73 17.13 -21.62
N ASP A 673 -15.58 16.18 -20.71
CA ASP A 673 -16.09 16.30 -19.35
C ASP A 673 -15.34 17.37 -18.54
N ALA A 674 -14.00 17.43 -18.62
CA ALA A 674 -13.19 18.47 -17.98
C ALA A 674 -13.58 19.90 -18.44
N ALA A 675 -14.04 20.06 -19.67
CA ALA A 675 -14.54 21.35 -20.16
C ALA A 675 -15.82 21.78 -19.42
N THR A 676 -16.67 20.84 -18.98
CA THR A 676 -17.89 21.16 -18.21
C THR A 676 -17.58 21.68 -16.81
N TRP A 677 -16.39 21.40 -16.28
CA TRP A 677 -15.91 21.92 -14.99
C TRP A 677 -15.40 23.37 -15.07
N GLY A 678 -15.40 23.97 -16.26
CA GLY A 678 -14.74 25.27 -16.50
C GLY A 678 -13.23 25.17 -16.44
N MET A 679 -12.69 24.01 -16.75
CA MET A 679 -11.27 23.69 -16.81
C MET A 679 -10.90 23.22 -18.21
N ALA A 680 -9.60 23.15 -18.54
CA ALA A 680 -9.14 22.85 -19.91
C ALA A 680 -9.74 23.77 -20.97
N THR A 681 -9.81 25.06 -20.66
CA THR A 681 -10.41 26.12 -21.46
C THR A 681 -9.75 26.26 -22.84
N ARG A 682 -10.54 26.67 -23.85
CA ARG A 682 -10.02 26.90 -25.21
C ARG A 682 -10.51 28.27 -25.72
N PRO A 683 -9.59 29.25 -25.98
CA PRO A 683 -8.14 29.17 -25.77
C PRO A 683 -7.79 29.08 -24.28
N SER A 684 -6.67 28.46 -23.91
CA SER A 684 -6.18 28.51 -22.55
C SER A 684 -5.62 29.89 -22.20
N LEU A 685 -5.55 30.22 -20.91
CA LEU A 685 -4.90 31.46 -20.46
C LEU A 685 -3.46 31.57 -20.98
N ASP A 686 -2.70 30.48 -20.95
CA ASP A 686 -1.32 30.46 -21.50
C ASP A 686 -1.28 30.76 -22.98
N ALA A 687 -2.26 30.28 -23.75
CA ALA A 687 -2.36 30.59 -25.18
C ALA A 687 -2.65 32.10 -25.42
N LEU A 688 -3.53 32.70 -24.61
CA LEU A 688 -3.84 34.14 -24.67
C LEU A 688 -2.59 34.96 -24.28
N LEU A 689 -1.93 34.61 -23.20
CA LEU A 689 -0.71 35.27 -22.76
C LEU A 689 0.43 35.13 -23.78
N LEU A 690 0.56 33.97 -24.43
CA LEU A 690 1.57 33.75 -25.47
C LEU A 690 1.27 34.59 -26.72
N GLU A 691 0.00 34.67 -27.14
CA GLU A 691 -0.42 35.50 -28.28
C GLU A 691 -0.04 36.98 -28.03
N GLU A 692 -0.33 37.48 -26.82
CA GLU A 692 -0.01 38.87 -26.47
C GLU A 692 1.49 39.08 -26.28
N THR A 693 2.21 38.11 -25.67
CA THR A 693 3.68 38.15 -25.57
C THR A 693 4.36 38.26 -26.94
N LEU A 694 3.79 37.56 -27.95
CA LEU A 694 4.30 37.62 -29.33
C LEU A 694 4.00 38.94 -30.03
N ARG A 695 3.05 39.75 -29.55
CA ARG A 695 2.75 41.11 -30.07
C ARG A 695 3.71 42.15 -29.51
N ASP A 696 4.28 41.93 -28.32
CA ASP A 696 5.26 42.81 -27.70
C ASP A 696 6.68 42.46 -28.19
N ASP A 697 7.35 43.41 -28.85
CA ASP A 697 8.66 43.17 -29.46
C ASP A 697 9.75 42.80 -28.43
N ALA A 698 9.73 43.39 -27.24
CA ALA A 698 10.75 43.13 -26.20
C ALA A 698 10.51 41.71 -25.57
N MET A 699 9.26 41.37 -25.30
CA MET A 699 8.90 40.07 -24.74
C MET A 699 9.11 38.94 -25.76
N ARG A 700 8.86 39.18 -27.03
CA ARG A 700 9.14 38.25 -28.12
C ARG A 700 10.64 37.94 -28.24
N MET A 701 11.51 38.97 -28.07
CA MET A 701 12.96 38.75 -27.99
C MET A 701 13.35 37.92 -26.75
N ALA A 702 12.83 38.25 -25.57
CA ALA A 702 13.08 37.53 -24.34
C ALA A 702 12.63 36.06 -24.43
N LEU A 703 11.47 35.81 -25.02
CA LEU A 703 10.96 34.44 -25.27
C LEU A 703 11.92 33.66 -26.19
N ARG A 704 12.41 34.31 -27.26
CA ARG A 704 13.34 33.67 -28.18
C ARG A 704 14.68 33.33 -27.50
N GLU A 705 15.24 34.25 -26.75
CA GLU A 705 16.49 34.04 -25.97
C GLU A 705 16.34 32.94 -24.94
N SER A 706 15.20 32.86 -24.25
CA SER A 706 14.85 31.79 -23.29
C SER A 706 14.75 30.43 -23.97
N LEU A 707 14.11 30.35 -25.13
CA LEU A 707 14.00 29.12 -25.92
C LEU A 707 15.37 28.63 -26.41
N GLU A 708 16.21 29.55 -26.90
CA GLU A 708 17.56 29.21 -27.35
C GLU A 708 18.43 28.73 -26.16
N ALA A 709 18.31 29.35 -24.97
CA ALA A 709 19.01 28.92 -23.76
C ALA A 709 18.54 27.53 -23.31
N PHE A 710 17.26 27.30 -23.29
CA PHE A 710 16.68 25.98 -22.95
C PHE A 710 17.12 24.89 -23.95
N ALA A 711 17.13 25.16 -25.25
CA ALA A 711 17.57 24.21 -26.26
C ALA A 711 19.07 23.88 -26.12
N VAL A 712 19.92 24.84 -25.76
CA VAL A 712 21.35 24.64 -25.46
C VAL A 712 21.51 23.76 -24.21
N GLU A 713 20.78 24.04 -23.14
CA GLU A 713 20.82 23.29 -21.90
C GLU A 713 20.32 21.82 -22.14
N ALA A 714 19.22 21.65 -22.85
CA ALA A 714 18.70 20.33 -23.22
C ALA A 714 19.70 19.53 -24.10
N SER A 715 20.42 20.22 -25.01
CA SER A 715 21.44 19.57 -25.84
C SER A 715 22.69 19.18 -25.04
N MET A 716 23.07 19.94 -24.03
CA MET A 716 24.19 19.59 -23.13
C MET A 716 23.85 18.42 -22.22
N LEU A 717 22.59 18.28 -21.81
CA LEU A 717 22.11 17.20 -20.97
C LEU A 717 21.84 15.90 -21.76
N ALA A 718 21.59 15.96 -23.05
CA ALA A 718 21.39 14.78 -23.91
C ALA A 718 22.63 13.86 -24.02
N GLY A 719 23.81 14.33 -23.61
CA GLY A 719 25.06 13.55 -23.53
C GLY A 719 25.33 12.87 -22.17
N GLY A 720 24.49 13.07 -21.17
CA GLY A 720 24.62 12.47 -19.83
C GLY A 720 23.29 11.85 -19.39
N ALA A 721 23.37 10.61 -18.89
CA ALA A 721 22.23 9.88 -18.35
C ALA A 721 21.58 10.63 -17.18
N GLY A 722 20.40 11.21 -17.37
CA GLY A 722 19.65 11.89 -16.30
C GLY A 722 18.79 13.04 -16.79
N LEU A 723 17.91 12.80 -17.76
CA LEU A 723 16.88 13.77 -18.16
C LEU A 723 15.65 13.61 -17.25
N GLU A 724 15.59 14.34 -16.11
CA GLU A 724 14.29 14.83 -15.64
C GLU A 724 13.70 15.65 -16.79
N ARG A 725 12.46 15.34 -17.22
CA ARG A 725 11.70 16.20 -18.13
C ARG A 725 11.48 17.55 -17.42
N ARG A 726 12.39 18.46 -17.60
CA ARG A 726 12.17 19.85 -17.19
C ARG A 726 11.11 20.42 -18.13
N THR A 727 9.98 20.78 -17.58
CA THR A 727 8.94 21.53 -18.30
C THR A 727 9.48 22.94 -18.57
N TYR A 728 9.52 23.32 -19.85
CA TYR A 728 9.86 24.68 -20.25
C TYR A 728 8.73 25.63 -19.84
N SER A 729 9.03 26.63 -19.04
CA SER A 729 8.09 27.72 -18.70
C SER A 729 8.53 28.98 -19.45
N PRO A 730 7.81 29.34 -20.52
CA PRO A 730 8.16 30.54 -21.30
C PRO A 730 7.96 31.81 -20.46
N PRO A 731 8.77 32.83 -20.63
CA PRO A 731 8.51 34.15 -20.07
C PRO A 731 7.32 34.80 -20.82
N LEU A 732 6.15 34.77 -20.15
CA LEU A 732 4.93 35.39 -20.68
C LEU A 732 4.72 36.77 -20.04
N ILE A 733 3.99 37.65 -20.72
CA ILE A 733 3.57 38.93 -20.13
C ILE A 733 2.71 38.69 -18.89
N ALA A 734 2.79 39.58 -17.92
CA ALA A 734 1.85 39.56 -16.80
C ALA A 734 0.49 40.14 -17.26
N PRO A 735 -0.62 39.46 -16.95
CA PRO A 735 -1.94 40.00 -17.28
C PRO A 735 -2.22 41.27 -16.49
N THR A 736 -2.74 42.30 -17.19
CA THR A 736 -3.20 43.56 -16.58
C THR A 736 -4.73 43.63 -16.66
N GLU A 737 -5.35 44.36 -15.73
CA GLU A 737 -6.80 44.50 -15.69
C GLU A 737 -7.40 44.98 -17.03
N PRO A 738 -6.89 46.05 -17.71
CA PRO A 738 -7.45 46.43 -19.01
C PRO A 738 -7.32 45.35 -20.09
N LEU A 739 -6.26 44.56 -20.04
CA LEU A 739 -6.04 43.48 -21.01
C LEU A 739 -7.04 42.32 -20.75
N VAL A 740 -7.28 41.99 -19.48
CA VAL A 740 -8.25 40.96 -19.09
C VAL A 740 -9.68 41.39 -19.46
N ASP A 741 -10.01 42.66 -19.26
CA ASP A 741 -11.32 43.21 -19.67
C ASP A 741 -11.50 43.12 -21.21
N GLU A 742 -10.45 43.47 -21.98
CA GLU A 742 -10.48 43.32 -23.45
C GLU A 742 -10.69 41.84 -23.85
N TRP A 743 -10.03 40.91 -23.18
CA TRP A 743 -10.20 39.48 -23.45
C TRP A 743 -11.57 38.96 -23.04
N LEU A 744 -12.14 39.41 -21.91
CA LEU A 744 -13.51 39.06 -21.52
C LEU A 744 -14.54 39.58 -22.53
N MET A 745 -14.32 40.74 -23.15
CA MET A 745 -15.19 41.23 -24.23
C MET A 745 -15.13 40.31 -25.48
N ARG A 746 -14.00 39.62 -25.70
CA ARG A 746 -13.84 38.71 -26.86
C ARG A 746 -14.25 37.26 -26.57
N HIS A 747 -13.97 36.79 -25.35
CA HIS A 747 -14.15 35.38 -24.97
C HIS A 747 -15.29 35.14 -23.98
N GLY A 748 -16.04 36.16 -23.61
CA GLY A 748 -17.22 36.05 -22.76
C GLY A 748 -16.89 35.61 -21.33
N GLU A 749 -17.66 34.64 -20.82
CA GLU A 749 -17.55 34.13 -19.45
C GLU A 749 -16.37 33.12 -19.32
N HIS A 750 -15.17 33.54 -19.75
CA HIS A 750 -13.99 32.67 -19.67
C HIS A 750 -13.52 32.51 -18.21
N PRO A 751 -13.49 31.29 -17.64
CA PRO A 751 -13.23 31.07 -16.22
C PRO A 751 -11.92 31.66 -15.71
N ASP A 752 -10.80 31.44 -16.43
CA ASP A 752 -9.47 31.94 -16.01
C ASP A 752 -9.42 33.47 -16.01
N LEU A 753 -10.14 34.11 -16.94
CA LEU A 753 -10.18 35.57 -17.01
C LEU A 753 -11.05 36.16 -15.89
N LEU A 754 -12.16 35.52 -15.54
CA LEU A 754 -12.99 35.87 -14.40
C LEU A 754 -12.25 35.73 -13.07
N GLU A 755 -11.46 34.67 -12.93
CA GLU A 755 -10.57 34.47 -11.77
C GLU A 755 -9.57 35.61 -11.64
N LEU A 756 -8.92 35.99 -12.74
CA LEU A 756 -8.01 37.15 -12.74
C LEU A 756 -8.73 38.47 -12.37
N SER A 757 -9.93 38.71 -12.90
CA SER A 757 -10.73 39.89 -12.56
C SER A 757 -11.11 39.93 -11.08
N VAL A 758 -11.50 38.79 -10.49
CA VAL A 758 -11.72 38.67 -9.06
C VAL A 758 -10.44 39.00 -8.27
N GLY A 759 -9.29 38.50 -8.75
CA GLY A 759 -7.97 38.77 -8.15
C GLY A 759 -7.60 40.27 -8.19
N PHE A 760 -7.93 41.01 -9.24
CA PHE A 760 -7.73 42.44 -9.32
C PHE A 760 -8.66 43.20 -8.34
N ALA A 761 -9.96 42.89 -8.34
CA ALA A 761 -10.92 43.51 -7.44
C ALA A 761 -10.58 43.29 -5.95
N LEU A 762 -10.10 42.07 -5.58
CA LEU A 762 -9.65 41.79 -4.21
C LEU A 762 -8.40 42.57 -3.81
N ARG A 763 -7.48 42.89 -4.75
CA ARG A 763 -6.30 43.71 -4.44
C ARG A 763 -6.69 45.13 -4.10
N GLU A 764 -7.72 45.70 -4.70
CA GLU A 764 -8.22 47.05 -4.40
C GLU A 764 -8.83 47.15 -2.99
N THR A 765 -9.26 46.03 -2.43
CA THR A 765 -9.94 45.92 -1.12
C THR A 765 -9.10 45.21 -0.04
N ASP A 766 -7.78 45.16 -0.20
CA ASP A 766 -6.86 44.47 0.71
C ASP A 766 -7.27 42.98 0.99
N GLY A 767 -7.85 42.30 0.00
CA GLY A 767 -8.30 40.92 0.07
C GLY A 767 -9.67 40.71 0.72
N GLU A 768 -10.41 41.79 1.04
CA GLU A 768 -11.73 41.69 1.62
C GLU A 768 -12.84 41.77 0.54
N PRO A 769 -13.69 40.76 0.38
CA PRO A 769 -14.78 40.84 -0.58
C PRO A 769 -15.86 41.81 -0.15
N THR A 770 -16.47 42.50 -1.11
CA THR A 770 -17.50 43.51 -0.89
C THR A 770 -18.79 43.16 -1.64
N LEU A 771 -19.93 43.82 -1.25
CA LEU A 771 -21.19 43.62 -1.97
C LEU A 771 -21.12 44.08 -3.45
N ALA A 772 -20.22 44.98 -3.81
CA ALA A 772 -20.02 45.40 -5.20
C ALA A 772 -19.41 44.29 -6.09
N MET A 773 -18.77 43.28 -5.48
CA MET A 773 -18.10 42.17 -6.20
C MET A 773 -19.03 40.98 -6.43
N THR A 774 -20.26 40.97 -5.88
CA THR A 774 -21.11 39.78 -5.92
C THR A 774 -21.46 39.32 -7.33
N ASP A 775 -21.76 40.26 -8.25
CA ASP A 775 -22.05 39.91 -9.65
C ASP A 775 -20.83 39.21 -10.34
N LEU A 776 -19.64 39.75 -10.14
CA LEU A 776 -18.40 39.17 -10.67
C LEU A 776 -18.14 37.76 -10.08
N LEU A 777 -18.34 37.61 -8.77
CA LEU A 777 -18.16 36.32 -8.06
C LEU A 777 -19.18 35.28 -8.50
N GLU A 778 -20.46 35.68 -8.72
CA GLU A 778 -21.51 34.76 -9.24
C GLU A 778 -21.18 34.34 -10.68
N ARG A 779 -20.72 35.25 -11.53
CA ARG A 779 -20.27 34.90 -12.90
C ARG A 779 -19.11 33.90 -12.87
N TYR A 780 -18.13 34.13 -12.00
CA TYR A 780 -17.01 33.21 -11.82
C TYR A 780 -17.46 31.84 -11.30
N ALA A 781 -18.34 31.80 -10.29
CA ALA A 781 -18.90 30.56 -9.77
C ALA A 781 -19.64 29.75 -10.84
N ASN A 782 -20.37 30.41 -11.72
CA ASN A 782 -21.08 29.75 -12.83
C ASN A 782 -20.11 29.27 -13.93
N ALA A 783 -19.06 30.04 -14.22
CA ALA A 783 -18.09 29.69 -15.27
C ALA A 783 -17.17 28.55 -14.85
N ARG A 784 -16.88 28.40 -13.56
CA ARG A 784 -16.08 27.31 -12.98
C ARG A 784 -16.82 26.66 -11.81
N PRO A 785 -17.83 25.82 -12.09
CA PRO A 785 -18.74 25.29 -11.05
C PRO A 785 -18.08 24.34 -10.05
N VAL A 786 -16.83 23.94 -10.26
CA VAL A 786 -16.07 23.08 -9.33
C VAL A 786 -15.22 23.87 -8.34
N ASP A 787 -15.04 25.19 -8.54
CA ASP A 787 -14.18 26.02 -7.70
C ASP A 787 -14.92 26.53 -6.45
N PRO A 788 -14.47 26.20 -5.24
CA PRO A 788 -15.07 26.67 -4.00
C PRO A 788 -14.71 28.13 -3.66
N ALA A 789 -13.74 28.75 -4.34
CA ALA A 789 -13.25 30.08 -3.98
C ALA A 789 -14.34 31.15 -4.08
N PRO A 790 -15.08 31.31 -5.21
CA PRO A 790 -16.13 32.29 -5.31
C PRO A 790 -17.26 32.07 -4.29
N HIS A 791 -17.62 30.80 -4.01
CA HIS A 791 -18.63 30.47 -3.01
C HIS A 791 -18.21 30.87 -1.59
N ARG A 792 -16.92 30.69 -1.23
CA ARG A 792 -16.39 31.13 0.06
C ARG A 792 -16.47 32.67 0.22
N LEU A 793 -16.12 33.39 -0.85
CA LEU A 793 -16.17 34.85 -0.87
C LEU A 793 -17.64 35.35 -0.78
N LEU A 794 -18.53 34.79 -1.56
CA LEU A 794 -19.97 35.11 -1.54
C LEU A 794 -20.59 34.81 -0.18
N ALA A 795 -20.35 33.61 0.39
CA ALA A 795 -20.80 33.26 1.73
C ALA A 795 -20.32 34.30 2.78
N LYS A 796 -19.05 34.73 2.67
CA LYS A 796 -18.47 35.71 3.59
C LYS A 796 -19.16 37.09 3.46
N VAL A 797 -19.39 37.55 2.23
CA VAL A 797 -20.08 38.82 1.96
C VAL A 797 -21.50 38.81 2.50
N TYR A 798 -22.27 37.78 2.15
CA TYR A 798 -23.67 37.69 2.53
C TYR A 798 -23.87 37.49 4.04
N LEU A 799 -23.07 36.62 4.69
CA LEU A 799 -23.12 36.46 6.16
C LEU A 799 -22.75 37.74 6.92
N GLY A 800 -21.93 38.62 6.32
CA GLY A 800 -21.55 39.89 6.90
C GLY A 800 -22.57 41.03 6.68
N ALA A 801 -23.62 40.77 5.88
CA ALA A 801 -24.65 41.79 5.60
C ALA A 801 -25.54 42.06 6.83
N GLU A 802 -25.91 43.35 7.02
CA GLU A 802 -26.85 43.75 8.07
C GLU A 802 -28.31 43.43 7.68
N ASP A 803 -28.59 43.44 6.38
CA ASP A 803 -29.88 43.10 5.81
C ASP A 803 -30.13 41.58 5.87
N PRO A 804 -31.21 41.12 6.55
CA PRO A 804 -31.56 39.70 6.61
C PRO A 804 -31.74 39.04 5.23
N ASP A 805 -32.42 39.73 4.30
CA ASP A 805 -32.68 39.18 2.94
C ASP A 805 -31.37 38.95 2.16
N LEU A 806 -30.35 39.77 2.39
CA LEU A 806 -29.02 39.55 1.83
C LEU A 806 -28.27 38.44 2.55
N ARG A 807 -28.49 38.29 3.88
CA ARG A 807 -27.83 37.23 4.66
C ARG A 807 -28.33 35.87 4.26
N ASP A 808 -29.62 35.71 3.96
CA ASP A 808 -30.23 34.46 3.52
C ASP A 808 -29.62 33.96 2.20
N ARG A 809 -29.08 34.87 1.34
CA ARG A 809 -28.33 34.48 0.14
C ARG A 809 -27.00 33.75 0.40
N ALA A 810 -26.53 33.69 1.64
CA ALA A 810 -25.37 32.85 2.00
C ALA A 810 -25.69 31.35 1.93
N ALA A 811 -26.95 30.94 2.12
CA ALA A 811 -27.34 29.54 2.23
C ALA A 811 -26.88 28.69 1.01
N PRO A 812 -27.17 29.03 -0.27
CA PRO A 812 -26.77 28.21 -1.39
C PRO A 812 -25.25 28.06 -1.53
N HIS A 813 -24.47 29.08 -1.16
CA HIS A 813 -23.03 29.01 -1.19
C HIS A 813 -22.46 28.18 -0.04
N LEU A 814 -23.06 28.23 1.14
CA LEU A 814 -22.70 27.37 2.25
C LEU A 814 -23.08 25.90 1.97
N GLU A 815 -24.24 25.64 1.33
CA GLU A 815 -24.64 24.29 0.90
C GLU A 815 -23.63 23.70 -0.12
N TYR A 816 -23.22 24.51 -1.10
CA TYR A 816 -22.19 24.10 -2.06
C TYR A 816 -20.87 23.70 -1.36
N LEU A 817 -20.49 24.46 -0.34
CA LEU A 817 -19.25 24.20 0.43
C LEU A 817 -19.40 23.01 1.37
N ASP A 818 -20.56 22.86 2.03
CA ASP A 818 -20.82 21.80 3.00
C ASP A 818 -20.79 20.40 2.38
N VAL A 819 -21.41 20.24 1.20
CA VAL A 819 -21.43 18.93 0.53
C VAL A 819 -20.06 18.44 0.06
N ARG A 820 -19.08 19.35 -0.08
CA ARG A 820 -17.69 19.05 -0.46
C ARG A 820 -16.73 18.97 0.71
N GLU A 821 -17.14 19.46 1.89
CA GLU A 821 -16.32 19.46 3.09
C GLU A 821 -16.42 18.10 3.82
N GLN A 822 -15.29 17.52 4.15
CA GLN A 822 -15.22 16.20 4.78
C GLN A 822 -14.56 16.22 6.17
N THR A 823 -13.81 17.30 6.47
CA THR A 823 -12.90 17.29 7.63
C THR A 823 -13.22 18.37 8.66
N SER A 824 -14.21 19.25 8.36
CA SER A 824 -14.57 20.35 9.24
C SER A 824 -16.08 20.55 9.32
N PRO A 825 -16.68 20.63 10.52
CA PRO A 825 -18.10 20.89 10.71
C PRO A 825 -18.48 22.36 10.47
N THR A 826 -17.56 23.19 9.97
CA THR A 826 -17.72 24.65 9.90
C THR A 826 -18.93 25.07 9.08
N PHE A 827 -19.08 24.52 7.86
CA PHE A 827 -20.17 24.93 6.96
C PHE A 827 -21.51 24.36 7.42
N ALA A 828 -21.54 23.09 7.82
CA ALA A 828 -22.74 22.47 8.39
C ALA A 828 -23.25 23.23 9.61
N SER A 829 -22.36 23.57 10.56
CA SER A 829 -22.72 24.31 11.76
C SER A 829 -23.17 25.77 11.47
N ALA A 830 -22.58 26.40 10.45
CA ALA A 830 -22.97 27.72 9.99
C ALA A 830 -24.38 27.70 9.39
N LEU A 831 -24.67 26.73 8.52
CA LEU A 831 -25.99 26.49 7.94
C LEU A 831 -27.05 26.22 9.04
N ALA A 832 -26.73 25.33 9.99
CA ALA A 832 -27.64 25.02 11.08
C ALA A 832 -28.03 26.28 11.86
N ARG A 833 -27.09 27.19 12.13
CA ARG A 833 -27.37 28.46 12.81
C ARG A 833 -28.15 29.43 11.94
N LEU A 834 -27.84 29.56 10.66
CA LEU A 834 -28.57 30.39 9.71
C LEU A 834 -30.04 29.95 9.63
N TYR A 835 -30.27 28.65 9.40
CA TYR A 835 -31.64 28.10 9.33
C TYR A 835 -32.41 28.18 10.63
N LEU A 836 -31.75 28.17 11.81
CA LEU A 836 -32.41 28.46 13.08
C LEU A 836 -32.86 29.93 13.17
N GLU A 837 -32.09 30.88 12.64
CA GLU A 837 -32.45 32.31 12.57
C GLU A 837 -33.64 32.51 11.62
N GLU A 838 -33.65 31.84 10.46
CA GLU A 838 -34.75 31.87 9.48
C GLU A 838 -35.98 31.07 9.91
N ARG A 839 -35.92 30.31 11.01
CA ARG A 839 -36.96 29.37 11.49
C ARG A 839 -37.22 28.19 10.53
N ALA A 840 -36.28 27.87 9.67
CA ALA A 840 -36.28 26.67 8.86
C ALA A 840 -35.77 25.46 9.69
N ILE A 841 -36.58 25.04 10.67
CA ILE A 841 -36.14 24.17 11.77
C ILE A 841 -35.70 22.80 11.30
N GLU A 842 -36.42 22.18 10.37
CA GLU A 842 -36.07 20.86 9.80
C GLU A 842 -34.71 20.88 9.11
N LEU A 843 -34.43 21.89 8.29
CA LEU A 843 -33.13 22.10 7.66
C LEU A 843 -32.04 22.35 8.69
N ALA A 844 -32.32 23.15 9.72
CA ALA A 844 -31.38 23.40 10.80
C ALA A 844 -31.03 22.12 11.56
N SER A 845 -32.01 21.25 11.82
CA SER A 845 -31.85 19.96 12.48
C SER A 845 -30.98 19.05 11.64
N THR A 846 -31.24 18.96 10.35
CA THR A 846 -30.44 18.14 9.39
C THR A 846 -28.96 18.59 9.33
N LYS A 847 -28.72 19.92 9.26
CA LYS A 847 -27.35 20.46 9.21
C LYS A 847 -26.62 20.36 10.54
N ALA A 848 -27.32 20.46 11.65
CA ALA A 848 -26.73 20.22 12.97
C ALA A 848 -26.33 18.74 13.15
N GLU A 849 -27.14 17.81 12.66
CA GLU A 849 -26.80 16.39 12.62
C GLU A 849 -25.55 16.12 11.79
N ARG A 850 -25.48 16.67 10.57
CA ARG A 850 -24.28 16.54 9.73
C ARG A 850 -23.02 17.10 10.41
N ALA A 851 -23.14 18.22 11.14
CA ALA A 851 -21.99 18.75 11.89
C ALA A 851 -21.50 17.77 12.96
N THR A 852 -22.43 17.05 13.64
CA THR A 852 -22.06 16.01 14.62
C THR A 852 -21.56 14.73 13.98
N GLN A 853 -21.91 14.43 12.73
CA GLN A 853 -21.33 13.31 11.98
C GLN A 853 -19.84 13.56 11.67
N ILE A 854 -19.44 14.80 11.40
CA ILE A 854 -18.02 15.16 11.18
C ILE A 854 -17.25 15.19 12.50
N ALA A 855 -17.85 15.77 13.55
CA ALA A 855 -17.23 15.95 14.87
C ALA A 855 -18.12 15.39 15.99
N PRO A 856 -18.24 14.06 16.13
CA PRO A 856 -19.20 13.44 17.05
C PRO A 856 -18.88 13.67 18.52
N PHE A 857 -17.68 14.08 18.86
CA PHE A 857 -17.23 14.31 20.23
C PHE A 857 -17.15 15.80 20.60
N ASP A 858 -17.59 16.71 19.73
CA ASP A 858 -17.68 18.17 20.06
C ASP A 858 -18.97 18.47 20.80
N ALA A 859 -18.85 18.81 22.09
CA ALA A 859 -19.96 19.11 22.95
C ALA A 859 -20.78 20.34 22.49
N SER A 860 -20.13 21.32 21.84
CA SER A 860 -20.82 22.54 21.36
C SER A 860 -21.74 22.25 20.16
N LEU A 861 -21.32 21.32 19.30
CA LEU A 861 -22.13 20.83 18.18
C LEU A 861 -23.29 19.96 18.68
N ARG A 862 -23.05 19.14 19.71
CA ARG A 862 -24.09 18.37 20.39
C ARG A 862 -25.15 19.27 21.03
N GLU A 863 -24.74 20.38 21.67
CA GLU A 863 -25.69 21.38 22.20
C GLU A 863 -26.52 22.03 21.08
N LEU A 864 -25.87 22.36 19.93
CA LEU A 864 -26.56 22.89 18.75
C LEU A 864 -27.58 21.89 18.20
N ALA A 865 -27.20 20.64 18.04
CA ALA A 865 -28.03 19.56 17.50
C ALA A 865 -29.21 19.25 18.46
N ALA A 866 -28.97 19.16 19.78
CA ALA A 866 -30.02 18.98 20.76
C ALA A 866 -31.04 20.13 20.72
N ARG A 867 -30.58 21.39 20.58
CA ARG A 867 -31.46 22.56 20.47
C ARG A 867 -32.28 22.52 19.18
N ALA A 868 -31.67 22.19 18.05
CA ALA A 868 -32.36 22.09 16.77
C ALA A 868 -33.45 21.00 16.82
N ALA A 869 -33.11 19.80 17.32
CA ALA A 869 -34.03 18.70 17.49
C ALA A 869 -35.22 19.00 18.42
N LEU A 870 -34.98 19.72 19.53
CA LEU A 870 -36.06 20.17 20.41
C LEU A 870 -37.02 21.14 19.73
N LEU A 871 -36.51 22.04 18.91
CA LEU A 871 -37.33 22.97 18.13
C LEU A 871 -38.12 22.26 17.02
N ASP A 872 -37.53 21.23 16.43
CA ASP A 872 -38.11 20.33 15.43
C ASP A 872 -39.17 19.38 16.05
N ARG A 873 -39.23 19.30 17.38
CA ARG A 873 -40.05 18.34 18.16
C ARG A 873 -39.63 16.88 17.99
N ASP A 874 -38.41 16.64 17.52
CA ASP A 874 -37.81 15.31 17.51
C ASP A 874 -37.18 15.03 18.88
N LEU A 875 -38.02 14.54 19.80
CA LEU A 875 -37.58 14.27 21.17
C LEU A 875 -36.56 13.12 21.25
N LEU A 876 -36.64 12.16 20.35
CA LEU A 876 -35.68 11.01 20.32
C LEU A 876 -34.30 11.47 19.90
N ARG A 877 -34.21 12.30 18.84
CA ARG A 877 -32.95 12.92 18.44
C ARG A 877 -32.38 13.82 19.52
N ALA A 878 -33.19 14.64 20.15
CA ALA A 878 -32.80 15.48 21.28
C ALA A 878 -32.28 14.67 22.47
N GLN A 879 -32.95 13.57 22.81
CA GLN A 879 -32.53 12.62 23.85
C GLN A 879 -31.14 12.08 23.56
N ARG A 880 -30.89 11.64 22.33
CA ARG A 880 -29.61 11.07 21.89
C ARG A 880 -28.46 12.08 22.08
N HIS A 881 -28.59 13.32 21.60
CA HIS A 881 -27.57 14.35 21.78
C HIS A 881 -27.37 14.76 23.24
N LEU A 882 -28.42 14.79 24.04
CA LEU A 882 -28.30 15.08 25.48
C LEU A 882 -27.64 13.94 26.26
N ALA A 883 -27.89 12.67 25.86
CA ALA A 883 -27.19 11.52 26.41
C ALA A 883 -25.70 11.57 26.06
N ALA A 884 -25.38 11.89 24.81
CA ALA A 884 -23.99 12.09 24.38
C ALA A 884 -23.27 13.20 25.19
N LEU A 885 -23.98 14.33 25.49
CA LEU A 885 -23.43 15.41 26.30
C LEU A 885 -23.16 14.99 27.75
N VAL A 886 -23.98 14.11 28.33
CA VAL A 886 -23.75 13.57 29.68
C VAL A 886 -22.45 12.75 29.72
N GLU A 887 -22.18 11.98 28.67
CA GLU A 887 -20.94 11.18 28.55
C GLU A 887 -19.72 12.08 28.26
N LEU A 888 -19.86 13.08 27.40
CA LEU A 888 -18.77 13.97 27.01
C LEU A 888 -18.38 14.99 28.10
N GLU A 889 -19.34 15.44 28.87
CA GLU A 889 -19.16 16.47 29.94
C GLU A 889 -19.81 16.02 31.25
N PRO A 890 -19.34 14.92 31.88
CA PRO A 890 -20.00 14.34 33.07
C PRO A 890 -20.04 15.28 34.29
N ASP A 891 -19.14 16.25 34.33
CA ASP A 891 -19.08 17.24 35.41
C ASP A 891 -20.15 18.36 35.29
N ARG A 892 -20.85 18.41 34.14
CA ARG A 892 -21.90 19.43 33.90
C ARG A 892 -23.30 18.87 34.11
N SER A 893 -23.81 18.90 35.37
CA SER A 893 -25.13 18.35 35.74
C SER A 893 -26.31 18.88 34.91
N ILE A 894 -26.16 20.05 34.26
CA ILE A 894 -27.21 20.63 33.42
C ILE A 894 -27.64 19.72 32.25
N HIS A 895 -26.72 18.90 31.74
CA HIS A 895 -27.01 17.96 30.66
C HIS A 895 -27.90 16.81 31.17
N ALA A 896 -27.59 16.27 32.34
CA ALA A 896 -28.42 15.24 32.97
C ALA A 896 -29.85 15.78 33.30
N ASP A 897 -29.97 17.00 33.84
CA ASP A 897 -31.26 17.61 34.12
C ASP A 897 -32.11 17.83 32.85
N ARG A 898 -31.48 18.22 31.74
CA ARG A 898 -32.14 18.38 30.44
C ARG A 898 -32.55 17.01 29.86
N LEU A 899 -31.70 15.99 29.95
CA LEU A 899 -31.99 14.62 29.50
C LEU A 899 -33.20 14.06 30.28
N GLU A 900 -33.25 14.22 31.62
CA GLU A 900 -34.35 13.75 32.43
C GLU A 900 -35.69 14.41 32.00
N ARG A 901 -35.70 15.70 31.71
CA ARG A 901 -36.89 16.41 31.20
C ARG A 901 -37.36 15.89 29.86
N VAL A 902 -36.44 15.66 28.92
CA VAL A 902 -36.78 15.11 27.60
C VAL A 902 -37.31 13.68 27.73
N ASN A 903 -36.74 12.86 28.62
CA ASN A 903 -37.23 11.52 28.91
C ASN A 903 -38.66 11.54 29.46
N ALA A 904 -39.00 12.48 30.36
CA ALA A 904 -40.33 12.69 30.85
C ALA A 904 -41.32 13.07 29.72
N MET A 905 -40.90 13.97 28.80
CA MET A 905 -41.73 14.38 27.65
C MET A 905 -41.98 13.21 26.69
N ILE A 906 -41.00 12.35 26.46
CA ILE A 906 -41.16 11.13 25.63
C ILE A 906 -42.16 10.16 26.28
N GLN A 907 -42.11 9.97 27.60
CA GLN A 907 -43.05 9.13 28.32
C GLN A 907 -44.47 9.68 28.26
N GLU A 908 -44.67 11.00 28.38
CA GLU A 908 -45.95 11.66 28.24
C GLU A 908 -46.56 11.57 26.84
N GLN A 909 -45.75 11.49 25.79
CA GLN A 909 -46.22 11.32 24.39
C GLN A 909 -46.50 9.84 24.02
N GLY A 910 -45.83 8.88 24.69
CA GLY A 910 -45.98 7.45 24.43
C GLY A 910 -47.08 6.76 25.25
N GLY A 911 -47.75 7.42 26.18
CA GLY A 911 -48.91 7.00 26.91
C GLY A 911 -50.18 7.58 26.30
#